data_8c25d382b0af7f46523b7d8306e47827
#
_entry.id   8c25d382b0af7f46523b7d8306e47827
#
_cell.length_a   1.000
_cell.length_b   1.000
_cell.length_c   1.000
_cell.angle_alpha   90.00
_cell.angle_beta   90.00
_cell.angle_gamma   90.00
#
_symmetry.space_group_name_H-M   'P 1'
#
loop_
_entity.id
_entity.type
_entity.pdbx_description
1 polymer ?
#
loop_
_entity_poly.entity_id
_entity_poly.type
_entity_poly.pdbx_seq_one_letter_code
_entity_poly.pdbx_strand_id
1 'polypeptide(L)'
;MASVKFKLNNYLIVLFLLFFSQPMFAVTLKLRFYNAKTETGEKNLTVMVFETKKFFQTDGEGNVNIEFPNAGEYTLRLLRETGPTDIKISVSGDETRTVYTERKAPPKGGITVEGEREKTVAARTKVRYEEIKRMPGTFGEALRALETLPGVIPNIGFGGGANGIIVRGADPQSNTFLYDDLPILYAFHLDGLTSVIHNDLIKTIDLYSGAYPANFNNATGGVIEIETVDAVQKTKGAFQVSLWNTTAYAATPFANGKGYVAVGGKYGYLDRTLGQSGLLPDGIRLPRYNDSQVKFVYNFSQEHQIAFYNLTAQDNFAIAAPNNGANDPTKDELSTFAGGRFSVGLSFRTTALRHTWTPSEKFQNRLTLINYDPITENNISLGSIQGKQFTRALYVGLRQDATWTATSQIKVDFGTEYRKLSFNDYGTEIQLRDPTNPSPNPYNTTNPDFVSRPLSVRGTSGYYNGYTTIKAKFGNFAFEPGVRYDHLEITRNGALGPRATISYTFPEVLNGLTIFGNGGDMARFPQTTVFNRETGNPNLEFEKVRKTGGGFSLKFGQVYEVKIEAFKNQFRDTIVNDPFASVPIGLNPDKSQWLSNPLVSNRSLNYSNKGTGWSHGYEVLLRKNSKQGSRDWFGWVSYTWSQTFYNSNIYRVYDGDTFQYSAVERQVIAEYYNNSKEQLATWDRTHVANVIYGWRINEDYQLGGRWSYLTSVPYQRVIGDDGGQFSNPANGQTFWNARYSNNPYTAEFGNTKRGADYHRLDIRLDKFENYSWGYINWYLEIVNVYLRKNTNGESFDNSRPFSGTNPVPSQTFGTLELPNRTVIPFFNIGMEAHF
;
A
#
# COMPACT_ATOMS: atom_id res chain seq x y z
N MET A 1 8.04 -4.60 -36.59
CA MET A 1 7.50 -3.86 -35.45
C MET A 1 6.12 -3.21 -35.72
N ALA A 2 5.73 -2.88 -36.93
CA ALA A 2 4.42 -2.24 -37.24
C ALA A 2 3.20 -3.20 -37.21
N SER A 3 3.39 -4.50 -37.45
CA SER A 3 2.26 -5.48 -37.55
C SER A 3 1.71 -5.96 -36.20
N VAL A 4 2.48 -5.82 -35.12
CA VAL A 4 2.05 -6.24 -33.77
C VAL A 4 1.19 -5.16 -33.08
N LYS A 5 1.42 -3.88 -33.38
CA LYS A 5 0.60 -2.76 -32.84
C LYS A 5 -0.85 -2.78 -33.36
N PHE A 6 -1.06 -3.25 -34.59
CA PHE A 6 -2.40 -3.24 -35.19
C PHE A 6 -3.32 -4.34 -34.65
N LYS A 7 -2.77 -5.48 -34.24
CA LYS A 7 -3.56 -6.60 -33.66
C LYS A 7 -4.00 -6.33 -32.21
N LEU A 8 -3.20 -5.62 -31.42
CA LEU A 8 -3.54 -5.33 -30.01
C LEU A 8 -4.73 -4.34 -29.90
N ASN A 9 -4.81 -3.36 -30.80
CA ASN A 9 -5.93 -2.39 -30.81
C ASN A 9 -7.28 -3.07 -31.13
N ASN A 10 -7.29 -4.07 -32.03
CA ASN A 10 -8.54 -4.75 -32.39
C ASN A 10 -9.05 -5.68 -31.27
N TYR A 11 -8.17 -6.28 -30.49
CA TYR A 11 -8.58 -7.09 -29.32
C TYR A 11 -9.09 -6.24 -28.16
N LEU A 12 -8.54 -5.05 -27.95
CA LEU A 12 -9.04 -4.10 -26.96
C LEU A 12 -10.45 -3.58 -27.31
N ILE A 13 -10.73 -3.34 -28.58
CA ILE A 13 -12.06 -2.92 -29.05
C ILE A 13 -13.08 -4.07 -28.93
N VAL A 14 -12.68 -5.30 -29.21
CA VAL A 14 -13.54 -6.48 -29.04
C VAL A 14 -13.80 -6.77 -27.56
N LEU A 15 -12.80 -6.64 -26.70
CA LEU A 15 -12.99 -6.74 -25.24
C LEU A 15 -13.92 -5.64 -24.72
N PHE A 16 -13.80 -4.42 -25.24
CA PHE A 16 -14.67 -3.30 -24.91
C PHE A 16 -16.12 -3.54 -25.33
N LEU A 17 -16.35 -4.12 -26.54
CA LEU A 17 -17.69 -4.42 -27.05
C LEU A 17 -18.34 -5.59 -26.31
N LEU A 18 -17.59 -6.61 -25.88
CA LEU A 18 -18.10 -7.73 -25.09
C LEU A 18 -18.51 -7.32 -23.65
N PHE A 19 -17.98 -6.23 -23.14
CA PHE A 19 -18.32 -5.72 -21.80
C PHE A 19 -19.70 -5.01 -21.76
N PHE A 20 -20.24 -4.61 -22.94
CA PHE A 20 -21.40 -3.70 -23.01
C PHE A 20 -22.68 -4.31 -23.62
N SER A 21 -22.69 -5.58 -24.03
CA SER A 21 -23.87 -6.20 -24.61
C SER A 21 -24.73 -6.92 -23.55
N GLN A 22 -25.68 -6.21 -22.97
CA GLN A 22 -26.80 -6.86 -22.24
C GLN A 22 -28.14 -6.31 -22.76
N PRO A 23 -29.14 -7.17 -23.01
CA PRO A 23 -30.47 -6.71 -23.37
C PRO A 23 -31.17 -6.02 -22.19
N MET A 24 -31.85 -4.95 -22.46
CA MET A 24 -32.74 -4.26 -21.51
C MET A 24 -34.04 -5.07 -21.34
N PHE A 25 -34.22 -5.68 -20.16
CA PHE A 25 -35.45 -6.37 -19.78
C PHE A 25 -36.19 -5.57 -18.75
N ALA A 26 -37.53 -5.54 -18.86
CA ALA A 26 -38.42 -5.06 -17.83
C ALA A 26 -38.19 -5.84 -16.52
N VAL A 27 -38.22 -5.15 -15.40
CA VAL A 27 -37.95 -5.72 -14.08
C VAL A 27 -39.19 -5.61 -13.23
N THR A 28 -39.62 -6.72 -12.59
CA THR A 28 -40.76 -6.74 -11.68
C THR A 28 -40.29 -6.81 -10.23
N LEU A 29 -40.58 -5.76 -9.44
CA LEU A 29 -40.38 -5.80 -8.00
C LEU A 29 -41.67 -6.16 -7.26
N LYS A 30 -41.57 -7.15 -6.35
CA LYS A 30 -42.62 -7.41 -5.35
C LYS A 30 -42.26 -6.59 -4.11
N LEU A 31 -43.02 -5.52 -3.87
CA LEU A 31 -42.79 -4.62 -2.75
C LEU A 31 -43.84 -4.87 -1.66
N ARG A 32 -43.36 -4.90 -0.40
CA ARG A 32 -44.24 -4.88 0.77
C ARG A 32 -44.03 -3.56 1.51
N PHE A 33 -45.04 -2.73 1.52
CA PHE A 33 -45.05 -1.49 2.30
C PHE A 33 -45.44 -1.80 3.73
N TYR A 34 -44.52 -1.61 4.66
CA TYR A 34 -44.71 -1.97 6.06
C TYR A 34 -44.48 -0.76 6.95
N ASN A 35 -45.48 -0.45 7.78
CA ASN A 35 -45.38 0.60 8.78
C ASN A 35 -44.77 0.03 10.04
N ALA A 36 -43.46 0.37 10.27
CA ALA A 36 -42.74 -0.14 11.42
C ALA A 36 -43.20 0.46 12.78
N LYS A 37 -43.99 1.53 12.75
CA LYS A 37 -44.55 2.13 13.96
C LYS A 37 -45.78 1.38 14.44
N THR A 38 -46.66 0.99 13.51
CA THR A 38 -47.88 0.20 13.80
C THR A 38 -47.65 -1.30 13.73
N GLU A 39 -46.52 -1.73 13.23
CA GLU A 39 -46.13 -3.13 12.99
C GLU A 39 -47.08 -3.87 12.03
N THR A 40 -47.66 -3.15 11.07
CA THR A 40 -48.61 -3.70 10.09
C THR A 40 -48.22 -3.33 8.66
N GLY A 41 -48.68 -4.13 7.67
CA GLY A 41 -48.63 -3.75 6.25
C GLY A 41 -49.58 -2.57 5.97
N GLU A 42 -49.14 -1.63 5.13
CA GLU A 42 -50.01 -0.50 4.72
C GLU A 42 -50.94 -0.94 3.61
N LYS A 43 -52.19 -1.26 4.01
CA LYS A 43 -53.24 -1.67 3.10
C LYS A 43 -53.84 -0.49 2.31
N ASN A 44 -54.18 -0.72 1.05
CA ASN A 44 -54.78 0.24 0.13
C ASN A 44 -53.94 1.54 -0.06
N LEU A 45 -52.66 1.47 0.16
CA LEU A 45 -51.72 2.58 -0.09
C LEU A 45 -51.56 2.78 -1.59
N THR A 46 -51.85 3.99 -2.09
CA THR A 46 -51.55 4.35 -3.49
C THR A 46 -50.11 4.77 -3.65
N VAL A 47 -49.40 4.06 -4.50
CA VAL A 47 -47.97 4.27 -4.81
C VAL A 47 -47.82 4.72 -6.26
N MET A 48 -47.29 5.88 -6.51
CA MET A 48 -46.94 6.37 -7.86
C MET A 48 -45.44 6.23 -8.12
N VAL A 49 -45.10 5.61 -9.22
CA VAL A 49 -43.72 5.67 -9.72
C VAL A 49 -43.55 7.00 -10.44
N PHE A 50 -42.75 7.90 -9.87
CA PHE A 50 -42.64 9.31 -10.30
C PHE A 50 -42.15 9.45 -11.75
N GLU A 51 -41.19 8.63 -12.16
CA GLU A 51 -40.54 8.65 -13.47
C GLU A 51 -41.50 8.14 -14.58
N THR A 52 -42.31 7.15 -14.29
CA THR A 52 -43.26 6.55 -15.26
C THR A 52 -44.67 7.06 -15.14
N LYS A 53 -44.99 7.80 -14.05
CA LYS A 53 -46.32 8.31 -13.70
C LYS A 53 -47.41 7.23 -13.61
N LYS A 54 -47.01 5.96 -13.39
CA LYS A 54 -47.93 4.84 -13.18
C LYS A 54 -48.32 4.75 -11.69
N PHE A 55 -49.56 4.39 -11.44
CA PHE A 55 -50.13 4.24 -10.09
C PHE A 55 -50.36 2.76 -9.81
N PHE A 56 -50.07 2.35 -8.61
CA PHE A 56 -50.26 1.02 -8.07
C PHE A 56 -50.91 1.12 -6.68
N GLN A 57 -51.61 0.06 -6.25
CA GLN A 57 -52.23 0.02 -4.94
C GLN A 57 -51.83 -1.25 -4.20
N THR A 58 -51.51 -1.12 -2.92
CA THR A 58 -51.15 -2.26 -2.08
C THR A 58 -52.37 -3.08 -1.70
N ASP A 59 -52.20 -4.38 -1.50
CA ASP A 59 -53.22 -5.30 -1.00
C ASP A 59 -53.46 -5.13 0.52
N GLY A 60 -54.29 -6.01 1.11
CA GLY A 60 -54.61 -6.01 2.53
C GLY A 60 -53.44 -6.24 3.48
N GLU A 61 -52.35 -6.81 2.96
CA GLU A 61 -51.09 -7.08 3.72
C GLU A 61 -49.98 -6.09 3.39
N GLY A 62 -50.21 -5.10 2.52
CA GLY A 62 -49.27 -4.09 2.08
C GLY A 62 -48.40 -4.49 0.92
N ASN A 63 -48.69 -5.60 0.20
CA ASN A 63 -47.89 -6.04 -0.94
C ASN A 63 -48.39 -5.42 -2.24
N VAL A 64 -47.46 -5.18 -3.18
CA VAL A 64 -47.75 -4.71 -4.53
C VAL A 64 -46.66 -5.17 -5.48
N ASN A 65 -47.04 -5.53 -6.72
CA ASN A 65 -46.09 -5.83 -7.79
C ASN A 65 -45.99 -4.60 -8.68
N ILE A 66 -44.76 -4.08 -8.84
CA ILE A 66 -44.50 -2.91 -9.67
C ILE A 66 -43.54 -3.32 -10.80
N GLU A 67 -43.92 -3.09 -12.04
CA GLU A 67 -43.10 -3.28 -13.21
C GLU A 67 -42.37 -2.00 -13.57
N PHE A 68 -41.03 -2.09 -13.66
CA PHE A 68 -40.13 -1.03 -14.07
C PHE A 68 -39.60 -1.29 -15.48
N PRO A 69 -39.51 -0.25 -16.34
CA PRO A 69 -39.03 -0.44 -17.72
C PRO A 69 -37.62 -1.02 -17.84
N ASN A 70 -36.77 -0.72 -16.87
CA ASN A 70 -35.40 -1.17 -16.79
C ASN A 70 -34.87 -1.08 -15.34
N ALA A 71 -33.72 -1.65 -15.08
CA ALA A 71 -32.99 -1.46 -13.84
C ALA A 71 -32.57 0.02 -13.72
N GLY A 72 -32.71 0.64 -12.54
CA GLY A 72 -32.40 2.05 -12.34
C GLY A 72 -32.83 2.56 -10.95
N GLU A 73 -32.62 3.84 -10.70
CA GLU A 73 -33.18 4.51 -9.52
C GLU A 73 -34.54 5.10 -9.85
N TYR A 74 -35.51 4.83 -9.01
CA TYR A 74 -36.86 5.31 -9.15
C TYR A 74 -37.34 5.96 -7.84
N THR A 75 -38.25 6.91 -7.98
CA THR A 75 -38.90 7.57 -6.84
C THR A 75 -40.34 7.05 -6.70
N LEU A 76 -40.60 6.37 -5.60
CA LEU A 76 -41.95 5.97 -5.23
C LEU A 76 -42.60 7.08 -4.41
N ARG A 77 -43.62 7.70 -4.94
CA ARG A 77 -44.45 8.70 -4.23
C ARG A 77 -45.64 8.00 -3.62
N LEU A 78 -45.63 7.95 -2.29
CA LEU A 78 -46.74 7.43 -1.49
C LEU A 78 -47.80 8.52 -1.33
N LEU A 79 -49.04 8.27 -1.80
CA LEU A 79 -50.13 9.22 -1.67
C LEU A 79 -50.95 8.87 -0.41
N ARG A 80 -50.86 9.70 0.60
CA ARG A 80 -51.54 9.58 1.89
C ARG A 80 -52.40 10.78 2.17
N GLU A 81 -53.37 10.61 3.05
CA GLU A 81 -54.23 11.72 3.54
C GLU A 81 -53.39 12.80 4.23
N THR A 82 -52.29 12.44 4.85
CA THR A 82 -51.36 13.36 5.55
C THR A 82 -50.40 14.12 4.59
N GLY A 83 -50.46 13.82 3.30
CA GLY A 83 -49.59 14.38 2.25
C GLY A 83 -48.69 13.34 1.55
N PRO A 84 -48.14 13.69 0.38
CA PRO A 84 -47.28 12.77 -0.37
C PRO A 84 -45.93 12.62 0.30
N THR A 85 -45.40 11.39 0.29
CA THR A 85 -44.06 11.05 0.78
C THR A 85 -43.24 10.38 -0.33
N ASP A 86 -42.08 10.87 -0.64
CA ASP A 86 -41.20 10.33 -1.67
C ASP A 86 -40.16 9.38 -1.06
N ILE A 87 -40.03 8.17 -1.63
CA ILE A 87 -39.04 7.16 -1.26
C ILE A 87 -38.25 6.78 -2.48
N LYS A 88 -36.94 6.94 -2.45
CA LYS A 88 -36.04 6.49 -3.53
C LYS A 88 -35.76 5.00 -3.39
N ILE A 89 -35.90 4.27 -4.47
CA ILE A 89 -35.53 2.84 -4.56
C ILE A 89 -34.62 2.58 -5.76
N SER A 90 -33.69 1.68 -5.56
CA SER A 90 -32.84 1.16 -6.63
C SER A 90 -33.43 -0.18 -7.10
N VAL A 91 -33.80 -0.25 -8.37
CA VAL A 91 -34.36 -1.44 -9.01
C VAL A 91 -33.24 -2.15 -9.78
N SER A 92 -32.97 -3.38 -9.45
CA SER A 92 -31.82 -4.11 -9.99
C SER A 92 -32.15 -5.45 -10.66
N GLY A 93 -33.28 -6.04 -10.39
CA GLY A 93 -33.78 -7.30 -10.91
C GLY A 93 -35.07 -7.69 -10.24
N ASP A 94 -35.66 -8.82 -10.65
CA ASP A 94 -36.86 -9.36 -10.03
C ASP A 94 -36.55 -9.78 -8.59
N GLU A 95 -37.07 -9.05 -7.62
CA GLU A 95 -36.83 -9.32 -6.20
C GLU A 95 -38.03 -8.95 -5.35
N THR A 96 -38.08 -9.51 -4.13
CA THR A 96 -39.08 -9.11 -3.13
C THR A 96 -38.40 -8.22 -2.10
N ARG A 97 -38.96 -7.01 -1.83
CA ARG A 97 -38.38 -6.04 -0.90
C ARG A 97 -39.43 -5.44 0.02
N THR A 98 -39.08 -5.33 1.31
CA THR A 98 -39.90 -4.57 2.26
C THR A 98 -39.49 -3.11 2.29
N VAL A 99 -40.43 -2.21 2.04
CA VAL A 99 -40.27 -0.75 2.12
C VAL A 99 -40.90 -0.29 3.42
N TYR A 100 -40.09 0.25 4.33
CA TYR A 100 -40.57 0.78 5.60
C TYR A 100 -41.06 2.22 5.40
N THR A 101 -42.35 2.44 5.59
CA THR A 101 -43.02 3.72 5.30
C THR A 101 -42.97 4.69 6.48
N GLU A 102 -42.98 4.20 7.70
CA GLU A 102 -42.63 4.92 8.89
C GLU A 102 -41.64 4.07 9.69
N ARG A 103 -40.50 4.64 10.03
CA ARG A 103 -39.55 3.97 10.91
C ARG A 103 -40.03 4.13 12.35
N LYS A 104 -40.01 3.03 13.13
CA LYS A 104 -39.96 3.16 14.58
C LYS A 104 -38.84 4.11 14.91
N ALA A 105 -39.07 5.20 15.63
CA ALA A 105 -37.99 6.08 16.05
C ALA A 105 -36.90 5.18 16.65
N PRO A 106 -35.64 5.32 16.25
CA PRO A 106 -34.56 4.54 16.85
C PRO A 106 -34.70 4.67 18.37
N PRO A 107 -34.50 3.60 19.14
CA PRO A 107 -34.64 3.68 20.60
C PRO A 107 -33.84 4.88 21.06
N LYS A 108 -34.45 5.80 21.84
CA LYS A 108 -33.83 7.02 22.36
C LYS A 108 -32.54 6.59 23.07
N GLY A 109 -31.39 6.71 22.39
CA GLY A 109 -30.08 6.26 22.89
C GLY A 109 -29.09 5.75 21.82
N GLY A 110 -29.53 5.49 20.59
CA GLY A 110 -28.65 5.03 19.50
C GLY A 110 -28.48 6.10 18.43
N ILE A 111 -27.85 7.24 18.76
CA ILE A 111 -27.42 8.20 17.75
C ILE A 111 -25.96 7.92 17.47
N THR A 112 -25.73 7.20 16.39
CA THR A 112 -24.44 7.22 15.73
C THR A 112 -24.33 8.59 15.08
N VAL A 113 -23.50 9.46 15.62
CA VAL A 113 -23.12 10.72 14.97
C VAL A 113 -22.16 10.35 13.84
N GLU A 114 -22.69 9.91 12.72
CA GLU A 114 -21.95 9.72 11.49
C GLU A 114 -21.76 11.09 10.82
N GLY A 115 -20.84 11.86 11.34
CA GLY A 115 -20.20 12.90 10.55
C GLY A 115 -19.23 12.25 9.58
N GLU A 116 -19.74 11.58 8.55
CA GLU A 116 -18.85 11.09 7.49
C GLU A 116 -18.17 12.31 6.86
N ARG A 117 -16.86 12.40 7.01
CA ARG A 117 -16.05 13.45 6.38
C ARG A 117 -16.27 13.34 4.88
N GLU A 118 -16.87 14.35 4.26
CA GLU A 118 -17.05 14.36 2.82
C GLU A 118 -15.69 14.35 2.16
N LYS A 119 -15.35 13.24 1.49
CA LYS A 119 -14.04 13.00 0.93
C LYS A 119 -13.99 13.47 -0.52
N THR A 120 -12.88 14.10 -0.89
CA THR A 120 -12.60 14.54 -2.26
C THR A 120 -12.74 13.41 -3.27
N VAL A 121 -13.46 13.62 -4.35
CA VAL A 121 -13.70 12.59 -5.38
C VAL A 121 -12.51 12.46 -6.35
N ALA A 122 -11.81 13.57 -6.63
CA ALA A 122 -10.69 13.58 -7.59
C ALA A 122 -9.44 12.90 -7.00
N ALA A 123 -8.74 12.13 -7.82
CA ALA A 123 -7.52 11.40 -7.48
C ALA A 123 -7.64 10.39 -6.32
N ARG A 124 -8.87 10.02 -5.95
CA ARG A 124 -9.18 8.99 -4.96
C ARG A 124 -9.74 7.75 -5.64
N THR A 125 -9.29 6.58 -5.21
CA THR A 125 -9.91 5.29 -5.55
C THR A 125 -10.37 4.64 -4.26
N LYS A 126 -11.70 4.48 -4.12
CA LYS A 126 -12.33 3.83 -2.96
C LYS A 126 -12.59 2.37 -3.25
N VAL A 127 -12.20 1.50 -2.32
CA VAL A 127 -12.48 0.07 -2.36
C VAL A 127 -13.18 -0.33 -1.07
N ARG A 128 -14.33 -0.98 -1.19
CA ARG A 128 -15.06 -1.49 -0.04
C ARG A 128 -14.62 -2.91 0.28
N TYR A 129 -14.57 -3.26 1.56
CA TYR A 129 -14.19 -4.60 1.98
C TYR A 129 -15.03 -5.70 1.31
N GLU A 130 -16.35 -5.52 1.20
CA GLU A 130 -17.26 -6.47 0.58
C GLU A 130 -16.94 -6.79 -0.90
N GLU A 131 -16.27 -5.87 -1.59
CA GLU A 131 -15.87 -6.01 -2.99
C GLU A 131 -14.59 -6.83 -3.17
N ILE A 132 -13.76 -6.91 -2.13
CA ILE A 132 -12.38 -7.42 -2.23
C ILE A 132 -12.09 -8.64 -1.35
N LYS A 133 -12.95 -8.94 -0.38
CA LYS A 133 -12.69 -10.01 0.61
C LYS A 133 -12.45 -11.41 0.04
N ARG A 134 -12.82 -11.64 -1.22
CA ARG A 134 -12.68 -12.93 -1.89
C ARG A 134 -11.99 -12.81 -3.25
N MET A 135 -11.12 -11.84 -3.38
CA MET A 135 -10.36 -11.64 -4.61
C MET A 135 -9.21 -12.66 -4.69
N PRO A 136 -9.06 -13.37 -5.81
CA PRO A 136 -7.96 -14.33 -5.97
C PRO A 136 -6.59 -13.65 -6.04
N GLY A 137 -5.55 -14.38 -5.67
CA GLY A 137 -4.17 -13.90 -5.62
C GLY A 137 -3.85 -12.96 -4.47
N THR A 138 -4.81 -12.79 -3.52
CA THR A 138 -4.64 -11.97 -2.33
C THR A 138 -4.42 -12.77 -1.04
N PHE A 139 -4.52 -14.08 -1.08
CA PHE A 139 -4.54 -14.98 0.09
C PHE A 139 -5.64 -14.63 1.12
N GLY A 140 -6.73 -14.02 0.64
CA GLY A 140 -7.81 -13.53 1.49
C GLY A 140 -7.55 -12.18 2.14
N GLU A 141 -6.45 -11.48 1.80
CA GLU A 141 -6.02 -10.23 2.41
C GLU A 141 -6.57 -9.02 1.65
N ALA A 142 -7.41 -8.23 2.32
CA ALA A 142 -8.10 -7.10 1.71
C ALA A 142 -7.14 -6.01 1.19
N LEU A 143 -6.08 -5.67 1.92
CA LEU A 143 -5.12 -4.64 1.50
C LEU A 143 -4.35 -5.01 0.23
N ARG A 144 -4.17 -6.30 -0.07
CA ARG A 144 -3.53 -6.74 -1.31
C ARG A 144 -4.36 -6.45 -2.57
N ALA A 145 -5.64 -6.13 -2.43
CA ALA A 145 -6.44 -5.62 -3.53
C ALA A 145 -5.91 -4.29 -4.10
N LEU A 146 -5.20 -3.50 -3.29
CA LEU A 146 -4.53 -2.27 -3.76
C LEU A 146 -3.57 -2.54 -4.92
N GLU A 147 -2.90 -3.71 -4.94
CA GLU A 147 -1.97 -4.11 -6.01
C GLU A 147 -2.64 -4.18 -7.41
N THR A 148 -3.95 -4.25 -7.45
CA THR A 148 -4.72 -4.38 -8.69
C THR A 148 -5.32 -3.07 -9.18
N LEU A 149 -5.13 -1.98 -8.43
CA LEU A 149 -5.64 -0.66 -8.79
C LEU A 149 -4.71 0.04 -9.80
N PRO A 150 -5.26 0.92 -10.66
CA PRO A 150 -4.43 1.73 -11.55
C PRO A 150 -3.47 2.62 -10.76
N GLY A 151 -2.27 2.84 -11.30
CA GLY A 151 -1.22 3.66 -10.66
C GLY A 151 -0.51 2.98 -9.49
N VAL A 152 -0.86 1.73 -9.18
CA VAL A 152 -0.21 0.93 -8.13
C VAL A 152 0.62 -0.18 -8.76
N ILE A 153 1.87 -0.26 -8.37
CA ILE A 153 2.79 -1.31 -8.78
C ILE A 153 3.07 -2.17 -7.54
N PRO A 154 2.79 -3.48 -7.56
CA PRO A 154 3.17 -4.36 -6.47
C PRO A 154 4.70 -4.46 -6.38
N ASN A 155 5.24 -4.37 -5.20
CA ASN A 155 6.63 -4.67 -4.95
C ASN A 155 6.78 -6.19 -4.84
N ILE A 156 7.29 -6.80 -5.92
CA ILE A 156 7.39 -8.26 -6.05
C ILE A 156 8.82 -8.69 -5.68
N GLY A 157 9.08 -8.89 -4.41
CA GLY A 157 10.39 -9.37 -3.95
C GLY A 157 10.41 -9.56 -2.43
N PHE A 158 11.20 -10.49 -1.93
CA PHE A 158 11.52 -10.54 -0.51
C PHE A 158 12.58 -9.45 -0.23
N GLY A 159 12.30 -8.53 0.69
CA GLY A 159 13.24 -7.49 1.12
C GLY A 159 13.13 -6.12 0.42
N GLY A 160 12.05 -5.88 -0.33
CA GLY A 160 11.86 -4.64 -1.12
C GLY A 160 11.33 -3.41 -0.36
N GLY A 161 11.25 -3.46 0.96
CA GLY A 161 10.80 -2.34 1.81
C GLY A 161 9.41 -2.53 2.42
N ALA A 162 9.23 -2.02 3.61
CA ALA A 162 8.13 -2.32 4.54
C ALA A 162 6.69 -2.02 4.09
N ASN A 163 6.47 -1.51 2.87
CA ASN A 163 5.14 -1.05 2.44
C ASN A 163 4.55 -1.74 1.20
N GLY A 164 5.25 -2.70 0.60
CA GLY A 164 4.68 -3.63 -0.40
C GLY A 164 4.11 -3.06 -1.70
N ILE A 165 3.99 -1.73 -1.87
CA ILE A 165 3.42 -1.09 -3.08
C ILE A 165 4.14 0.19 -3.46
N ILE A 166 4.12 0.50 -4.75
CA ILE A 166 4.65 1.74 -5.35
C ILE A 166 3.48 2.49 -5.96
N VAL A 167 3.30 3.76 -5.61
CA VAL A 167 2.19 4.58 -6.11
C VAL A 167 2.73 5.64 -7.08
N ARG A 168 2.30 5.57 -8.35
CA ARG A 168 2.67 6.51 -9.43
C ARG A 168 4.17 6.79 -9.51
N GLY A 169 4.98 5.73 -9.37
CA GLY A 169 6.43 5.78 -9.52
C GLY A 169 7.19 6.40 -8.36
N ALA A 170 6.55 6.79 -7.27
CA ALA A 170 7.24 7.25 -6.08
C ALA A 170 8.05 6.11 -5.43
N ASP A 171 9.08 6.46 -4.68
CA ASP A 171 9.84 5.49 -3.89
C ASP A 171 8.89 4.65 -3.01
N PRO A 172 9.08 3.33 -2.90
CA PRO A 172 8.21 2.45 -2.10
C PRO A 172 8.02 2.92 -0.64
N GLN A 173 9.06 3.52 -0.05
CA GLN A 173 9.02 4.04 1.32
C GLN A 173 8.32 5.41 1.45
N SER A 174 7.93 6.02 0.33
CA SER A 174 7.30 7.35 0.27
C SER A 174 5.79 7.34 0.47
N ASN A 175 5.18 6.17 0.64
CA ASN A 175 3.76 6.03 0.91
C ASN A 175 3.47 6.15 2.40
N THR A 176 2.30 6.68 2.73
CA THR A 176 1.82 6.72 4.11
C THR A 176 0.56 5.88 4.24
N PHE A 177 0.57 4.94 5.19
CA PHE A 177 -0.58 4.15 5.57
C PHE A 177 -1.17 4.67 6.88
N LEU A 178 -2.49 4.81 6.89
CA LEU A 178 -3.24 5.32 8.03
C LEU A 178 -4.34 4.32 8.41
N TYR A 179 -4.51 4.09 9.69
CA TYR A 179 -5.54 3.29 10.31
C TYR A 179 -6.47 4.21 11.11
N ASP A 180 -7.66 4.52 10.62
CA ASP A 180 -8.55 5.53 11.18
C ASP A 180 -7.84 6.88 11.48
N ASP A 181 -7.12 7.45 10.48
CA ASP A 181 -6.25 8.65 10.59
C ASP A 181 -4.99 8.48 11.49
N LEU A 182 -4.71 7.29 12.02
CA LEU A 182 -3.55 7.01 12.87
C LEU A 182 -2.39 6.40 12.07
N PRO A 183 -1.14 6.76 12.33
CA PRO A 183 0.00 6.22 11.59
C PRO A 183 0.27 4.76 11.96
N ILE A 184 0.70 4.00 10.95
CA ILE A 184 1.24 2.65 11.10
C ILE A 184 2.61 2.56 10.41
N LEU A 185 3.51 1.73 10.94
CA LEU A 185 4.87 1.60 10.39
C LEU A 185 4.85 0.91 9.03
N TYR A 186 4.11 -0.19 8.94
CA TYR A 186 3.91 -0.97 7.74
C TYR A 186 2.48 -1.53 7.72
N ALA A 187 1.96 -1.70 6.54
CA ALA A 187 0.61 -2.22 6.33
C ALA A 187 0.59 -3.73 6.07
N PHE A 188 1.75 -4.31 5.74
CA PHE A 188 1.89 -5.70 5.37
C PHE A 188 3.01 -6.35 6.15
N HIS A 189 2.72 -7.52 6.73
CA HIS A 189 3.73 -8.43 7.21
C HIS A 189 4.58 -8.94 6.04
N LEU A 190 5.88 -9.13 6.29
CA LEU A 190 6.79 -9.79 5.38
C LEU A 190 6.78 -9.18 3.98
N ASP A 191 6.77 -7.86 3.94
CA ASP A 191 6.94 -7.11 2.70
C ASP A 191 5.85 -7.34 1.62
N GLY A 192 4.63 -7.60 2.03
CA GLY A 192 3.48 -7.73 1.15
C GLY A 192 2.74 -9.07 1.22
N LEU A 193 3.11 -9.99 2.12
CA LEU A 193 2.48 -11.30 2.17
C LEU A 193 1.05 -11.22 2.74
N THR A 194 0.87 -10.59 3.89
CA THR A 194 -0.41 -10.49 4.59
C THR A 194 -0.54 -9.14 5.30
N SER A 195 -1.75 -8.61 5.42
CA SER A 195 -2.00 -7.31 6.06
C SER A 195 -1.87 -7.38 7.58
N VAL A 196 -1.48 -6.24 8.20
CA VAL A 196 -1.43 -6.10 9.67
C VAL A 196 -2.79 -5.75 10.27
N ILE A 197 -3.84 -5.61 9.47
CA ILE A 197 -5.19 -5.25 9.91
C ILE A 197 -6.13 -6.40 9.56
N HIS A 198 -6.92 -6.83 10.55
CA HIS A 198 -7.90 -7.89 10.35
C HIS A 198 -8.96 -7.46 9.32
N ASN A 199 -9.24 -8.31 8.35
CA ASN A 199 -10.13 -8.00 7.23
C ASN A 199 -11.52 -7.53 7.67
N ASP A 200 -12.15 -8.24 8.63
CA ASP A 200 -13.51 -7.93 9.10
C ASP A 200 -13.59 -6.64 9.93
N LEU A 201 -12.46 -6.08 10.33
CA LEU A 201 -12.39 -4.76 10.94
C LEU A 201 -12.43 -3.64 9.88
N ILE A 202 -12.05 -3.91 8.64
CA ILE A 202 -11.99 -2.93 7.55
C ILE A 202 -13.38 -2.61 7.02
N LYS A 203 -13.73 -1.32 6.95
CA LYS A 203 -14.92 -0.79 6.28
C LYS A 203 -14.60 -0.39 4.85
N THR A 204 -13.60 0.47 4.68
CA THR A 204 -13.14 0.95 3.37
C THR A 204 -11.64 1.18 3.35
N ILE A 205 -11.07 1.07 2.15
CA ILE A 205 -9.70 1.44 1.86
C ILE A 205 -9.74 2.54 0.81
N ASP A 206 -9.16 3.70 1.13
CA ASP A 206 -9.07 4.84 0.23
C ASP A 206 -7.61 5.05 -0.19
N LEU A 207 -7.37 4.95 -1.49
CA LEU A 207 -6.09 5.26 -2.09
C LEU A 207 -6.14 6.67 -2.70
N TYR A 208 -5.29 7.56 -2.23
CA TYR A 208 -5.03 8.88 -2.78
C TYR A 208 -3.70 8.85 -3.54
N SER A 209 -3.74 8.71 -4.84
CA SER A 209 -2.54 8.62 -5.70
C SER A 209 -2.08 9.99 -6.24
N GLY A 210 -2.99 10.96 -6.37
CA GLY A 210 -2.72 12.34 -6.82
C GLY A 210 -2.49 13.33 -5.66
N ALA A 211 -2.92 14.57 -5.88
CA ALA A 211 -2.93 15.59 -4.83
C ALA A 211 -3.97 15.24 -3.76
N TYR A 212 -3.52 14.77 -2.63
CA TYR A 212 -4.37 14.36 -1.51
C TYR A 212 -4.77 15.56 -0.63
N PRO A 213 -5.90 15.50 0.12
CA PRO A 213 -6.38 16.57 1.00
C PRO A 213 -5.33 17.03 2.04
N ALA A 214 -5.41 18.30 2.47
CA ALA A 214 -4.39 18.92 3.31
C ALA A 214 -4.32 18.36 4.75
N ASN A 215 -5.32 17.61 5.20
CA ASN A 215 -5.28 16.90 6.48
C ASN A 215 -4.26 15.74 6.53
N PHE A 216 -3.85 15.20 5.35
CA PHE A 216 -2.83 14.18 5.25
C PHE A 216 -1.44 14.80 5.10
N ASN A 217 -0.43 14.10 5.61
CA ASN A 217 0.96 14.56 5.64
C ASN A 217 1.94 13.43 5.37
N ASN A 218 3.21 13.80 5.29
CA ASN A 218 4.37 12.92 5.33
C ASN A 218 4.39 11.86 4.23
N ALA A 219 3.91 12.20 3.02
CA ALA A 219 3.96 11.33 1.85
C ALA A 219 4.36 12.09 0.59
N THR A 220 5.38 11.62 -0.11
CA THR A 220 5.67 12.04 -1.49
C THR A 220 5.11 11.04 -2.51
N GLY A 221 4.80 9.81 -2.08
CA GLY A 221 4.04 8.80 -2.80
C GLY A 221 2.52 8.95 -2.64
N GLY A 222 1.84 7.86 -2.37
CA GLY A 222 0.40 7.81 -2.10
C GLY A 222 0.07 7.89 -0.60
N VAL A 223 -1.17 8.25 -0.31
CA VAL A 223 -1.76 8.06 1.02
C VAL A 223 -2.81 6.96 0.92
N ILE A 224 -2.69 5.97 1.78
CA ILE A 224 -3.64 4.86 1.90
C ILE A 224 -4.31 4.98 3.27
N GLU A 225 -5.58 5.33 3.25
CA GLU A 225 -6.39 5.44 4.45
C GLU A 225 -7.28 4.22 4.60
N ILE A 226 -7.15 3.52 5.72
CA ILE A 226 -7.93 2.34 6.06
C ILE A 226 -8.90 2.74 7.16
N GLU A 227 -10.18 2.87 6.78
CA GLU A 227 -11.24 3.12 7.72
C GLU A 227 -11.79 1.81 8.25
N THR A 228 -11.95 1.72 9.55
CA THR A 228 -12.50 0.54 10.19
C THR A 228 -14.00 0.71 10.48
N VAL A 229 -14.64 -0.39 10.87
CA VAL A 229 -16.07 -0.39 11.23
C VAL A 229 -16.39 0.73 12.23
N ASP A 230 -17.41 1.47 11.96
CA ASP A 230 -17.87 2.65 12.73
C ASP A 230 -19.14 2.40 13.55
N ALA A 231 -19.83 1.30 13.26
CA ALA A 231 -21.00 0.87 14.02
C ALA A 231 -21.10 -0.65 14.09
N VAL A 232 -21.48 -1.15 15.25
CA VAL A 232 -21.74 -2.57 15.49
C VAL A 232 -23.14 -2.67 16.10
N GLN A 233 -24.09 -3.22 15.34
CA GLN A 233 -25.49 -3.34 15.78
C GLN A 233 -25.81 -4.67 16.47
N LYS A 234 -25.07 -5.74 16.09
CA LYS A 234 -25.20 -7.11 16.64
C LYS A 234 -23.82 -7.65 16.91
N THR A 235 -23.73 -8.57 17.86
CA THR A 235 -22.51 -9.36 18.05
C THR A 235 -22.21 -10.15 16.79
N LYS A 236 -20.98 -10.09 16.34
CA LYS A 236 -20.47 -10.82 15.17
C LYS A 236 -19.04 -11.26 15.42
N GLY A 237 -18.65 -12.36 14.82
CA GLY A 237 -17.31 -12.86 14.88
C GLY A 237 -16.88 -13.52 13.58
N ALA A 238 -15.57 -13.67 13.42
CA ALA A 238 -14.96 -14.42 12.35
C ALA A 238 -13.73 -15.19 12.88
N PHE A 239 -13.54 -16.38 12.37
CA PHE A 239 -12.38 -17.21 12.67
C PHE A 239 -11.89 -17.86 11.38
N GLN A 240 -10.61 -17.71 11.09
CA GLN A 240 -9.98 -18.28 9.89
C GLN A 240 -8.77 -19.11 10.28
N VAL A 241 -8.61 -20.24 9.60
CA VAL A 241 -7.39 -21.08 9.63
C VAL A 241 -6.98 -21.35 8.19
N SER A 242 -5.71 -21.14 7.87
CA SER A 242 -5.12 -21.41 6.56
C SER A 242 -3.77 -22.11 6.71
N LEU A 243 -3.09 -22.41 5.60
CA LEU A 243 -1.71 -22.91 5.64
C LEU A 243 -0.70 -21.88 6.22
N TRP A 244 -1.06 -20.60 6.26
CA TRP A 244 -0.16 -19.49 6.56
C TRP A 244 -0.35 -18.90 7.95
N ASN A 245 -1.60 -18.77 8.35
CA ASN A 245 -1.98 -18.09 9.57
C ASN A 245 -3.33 -18.54 10.10
N THR A 246 -3.56 -18.18 11.36
CA THR A 246 -4.88 -18.20 11.99
C THR A 246 -5.26 -16.77 12.33
N THR A 247 -6.52 -16.37 12.05
CA THR A 247 -7.07 -15.08 12.43
C THR A 247 -8.33 -15.22 13.25
N ALA A 248 -8.58 -14.26 14.14
CA ALA A 248 -9.81 -14.20 14.93
C ALA A 248 -10.30 -12.75 15.03
N TYR A 249 -11.60 -12.58 14.94
CA TYR A 249 -12.27 -11.28 15.08
C TYR A 249 -13.55 -11.45 15.88
N ALA A 250 -13.84 -10.46 16.72
CA ALA A 250 -15.11 -10.35 17.41
C ALA A 250 -15.49 -8.87 17.58
N ALA A 251 -16.76 -8.57 17.40
CA ALA A 251 -17.29 -7.23 17.68
C ALA A 251 -18.67 -7.35 18.33
N THR A 252 -18.90 -6.54 19.37
CA THR A 252 -20.17 -6.58 20.11
C THR A 252 -20.59 -5.18 20.55
N PRO A 253 -21.87 -4.83 20.42
CA PRO A 253 -22.41 -3.60 21.00
C PRO A 253 -22.60 -3.76 22.51
N PHE A 254 -22.55 -2.66 23.25
CA PHE A 254 -22.85 -2.62 24.67
C PHE A 254 -23.61 -1.35 25.04
N ALA A 255 -24.07 -1.26 26.29
CA ALA A 255 -24.81 -0.13 26.81
C ALA A 255 -26.03 0.30 25.93
N ASN A 256 -26.84 -0.69 25.50
CA ASN A 256 -28.02 -0.50 24.62
C ASN A 256 -27.64 0.21 23.28
N GLY A 257 -26.50 -0.16 22.68
CA GLY A 257 -26.06 0.40 21.41
C GLY A 257 -25.37 1.76 21.50
N LYS A 258 -25.13 2.29 22.72
CA LYS A 258 -24.35 3.52 22.92
C LYS A 258 -22.86 3.34 22.62
N GLY A 259 -22.37 2.09 22.67
CA GLY A 259 -20.99 1.79 22.38
C GLY A 259 -20.80 0.42 21.75
N TYR A 260 -19.60 0.17 21.29
CA TYR A 260 -19.16 -1.14 20.83
C TYR A 260 -17.68 -1.36 21.11
N VAL A 261 -17.29 -2.62 21.16
CA VAL A 261 -15.90 -3.05 21.13
C VAL A 261 -15.71 -3.98 19.95
N ALA A 262 -14.61 -3.80 19.24
CA ALA A 262 -14.15 -4.70 18.18
C ALA A 262 -12.70 -5.09 18.47
N VAL A 263 -12.41 -6.39 18.39
CA VAL A 263 -11.09 -6.96 18.58
C VAL A 263 -10.75 -7.85 17.40
N GLY A 264 -9.52 -7.82 16.96
CA GLY A 264 -9.01 -8.68 15.90
C GLY A 264 -7.57 -9.06 16.16
N GLY A 265 -7.12 -10.14 15.53
CA GLY A 265 -5.73 -10.54 15.60
C GLY A 265 -5.38 -11.66 14.65
N LYS A 266 -4.09 -11.79 14.37
CA LYS A 266 -3.51 -12.76 13.45
C LYS A 266 -2.24 -13.35 14.05
N TYR A 267 -2.06 -14.64 13.82
CA TYR A 267 -0.84 -15.35 14.16
C TYR A 267 -0.36 -16.17 12.96
N GLY A 268 0.81 -15.83 12.44
CA GLY A 268 1.45 -16.53 11.33
C GLY A 268 2.39 -17.63 11.81
N TYR A 269 2.34 -18.77 11.13
CA TYR A 269 3.13 -19.96 11.46
C TYR A 269 3.75 -20.64 10.23
N LEU A 270 4.11 -19.84 9.25
CA LEU A 270 4.71 -20.29 7.98
C LEU A 270 6.00 -21.11 8.21
N ASP A 271 6.74 -20.80 9.27
CA ASP A 271 7.91 -21.53 9.70
C ASP A 271 7.61 -22.98 10.12
N ARG A 272 6.39 -23.26 10.58
CA ARG A 272 5.95 -24.61 11.00
C ARG A 272 5.34 -25.41 9.84
N THR A 273 4.68 -24.77 8.92
CA THR A 273 4.03 -25.43 7.77
C THR A 273 5.02 -25.67 6.63
N LEU A 274 5.48 -24.63 5.96
CA LEU A 274 6.46 -24.75 4.87
C LEU A 274 7.89 -25.00 5.38
N GLY A 275 8.27 -24.43 6.54
CA GLY A 275 9.61 -24.59 7.08
C GLY A 275 9.97 -26.02 7.48
N GLN A 276 8.98 -26.86 7.78
CA GLN A 276 9.16 -28.28 8.13
C GLN A 276 8.83 -29.23 6.97
N SER A 277 8.38 -28.70 5.83
CA SER A 277 7.96 -29.52 4.68
C SER A 277 9.11 -30.17 3.91
N GLY A 278 10.37 -29.77 4.14
CA GLY A 278 11.53 -30.18 3.34
C GLY A 278 11.57 -29.56 1.93
N LEU A 279 10.66 -28.65 1.63
CA LEU A 279 10.57 -27.95 0.33
C LEU A 279 11.51 -26.76 0.22
N LEU A 280 12.06 -26.29 1.35
CA LEU A 280 12.94 -25.12 1.39
C LEU A 280 14.41 -25.56 1.52
N PRO A 281 15.35 -24.79 0.96
CA PRO A 281 16.76 -24.98 1.22
C PRO A 281 17.08 -24.91 2.72
N ASP A 282 18.07 -25.70 3.16
CA ASP A 282 18.55 -25.67 4.53
C ASP A 282 19.04 -24.26 4.91
N GLY A 283 18.73 -23.82 6.13
CA GLY A 283 19.16 -22.51 6.65
C GLY A 283 18.18 -21.37 6.45
N ILE A 284 17.17 -21.48 5.58
CA ILE A 284 16.10 -20.51 5.50
C ILE A 284 15.14 -20.73 6.65
N ARG A 285 15.03 -19.73 7.53
CA ARG A 285 13.98 -19.71 8.55
C ARG A 285 12.87 -18.78 8.06
N LEU A 286 11.75 -19.40 7.71
CA LEU A 286 10.56 -18.64 7.34
C LEU A 286 10.12 -17.74 8.50
N PRO A 287 9.58 -16.59 8.16
CA PRO A 287 9.26 -15.58 9.14
C PRO A 287 8.06 -15.95 10.02
N ARG A 288 8.06 -15.40 11.23
CA ARG A 288 6.94 -15.39 12.16
C ARG A 288 6.40 -13.99 12.26
N TYR A 289 5.09 -13.88 12.29
CA TYR A 289 4.43 -12.60 12.44
C TYR A 289 3.18 -12.73 13.30
N ASN A 290 2.82 -11.65 13.94
CA ASN A 290 1.56 -11.51 14.65
C ASN A 290 1.11 -10.06 14.69
N ASP A 291 -0.19 -9.89 14.80
CA ASP A 291 -0.82 -8.59 15.01
C ASP A 291 -2.02 -8.69 15.95
N SER A 292 -2.40 -7.58 16.54
CA SER A 292 -3.65 -7.46 17.30
C SER A 292 -4.22 -6.05 17.20
N GLN A 293 -5.55 -5.94 17.13
CA GLN A 293 -6.27 -4.69 17.06
C GLN A 293 -7.37 -4.66 18.12
N VAL A 294 -7.54 -3.49 18.75
CA VAL A 294 -8.66 -3.20 19.64
C VAL A 294 -9.22 -1.83 19.26
N LYS A 295 -10.51 -1.77 19.03
CA LYS A 295 -11.26 -0.53 18.87
C LYS A 295 -12.42 -0.53 19.85
N PHE A 296 -12.47 0.47 20.71
CA PHE A 296 -13.57 0.70 21.65
C PHE A 296 -14.17 2.06 21.37
N VAL A 297 -15.49 2.15 21.25
CA VAL A 297 -16.21 3.40 21.00
C VAL A 297 -17.36 3.52 21.98
N TYR A 298 -17.53 4.71 22.57
CA TYR A 298 -18.63 5.00 23.46
C TYR A 298 -19.17 6.42 23.26
N ASN A 299 -20.47 6.52 23.04
CA ASN A 299 -21.22 7.78 22.92
C ASN A 299 -21.79 8.16 24.30
N PHE A 300 -21.19 9.13 24.97
CA PHE A 300 -21.72 9.65 26.24
C PHE A 300 -23.04 10.37 26.04
N SER A 301 -23.13 11.14 24.95
CA SER A 301 -24.30 11.89 24.52
C SER A 301 -24.37 11.91 22.99
N GLN A 302 -25.33 12.64 22.45
CA GLN A 302 -25.43 12.91 21.01
C GLN A 302 -24.26 13.76 20.47
N GLU A 303 -23.65 14.55 21.35
CA GLU A 303 -22.60 15.48 21.00
C GLU A 303 -21.20 14.93 21.29
N HIS A 304 -21.04 13.99 22.23
CA HIS A 304 -19.75 13.55 22.73
C HIS A 304 -19.55 12.04 22.56
N GLN A 305 -18.47 11.71 21.86
CA GLN A 305 -18.00 10.34 21.66
C GLN A 305 -16.54 10.22 22.11
N ILE A 306 -16.18 9.12 22.74
CA ILE A 306 -14.79 8.70 22.96
C ILE A 306 -14.52 7.42 22.18
N ALA A 307 -13.36 7.35 21.54
CA ALA A 307 -12.86 6.17 20.88
C ALA A 307 -11.43 5.88 21.35
N PHE A 308 -11.18 4.62 21.70
CA PHE A 308 -9.84 4.10 22.00
C PHE A 308 -9.42 3.15 20.90
N TYR A 309 -8.16 3.28 20.47
CA TYR A 309 -7.54 2.46 19.43
C TYR A 309 -6.24 1.86 19.96
N ASN A 310 -6.03 0.59 19.69
CA ASN A 310 -4.73 -0.05 19.85
C ASN A 310 -4.50 -0.99 18.66
N LEU A 311 -3.35 -0.84 18.00
CA LEU A 311 -2.86 -1.72 16.94
C LEU A 311 -1.42 -2.06 17.25
N THR A 312 -1.10 -3.36 17.30
CA THR A 312 0.27 -3.87 17.42
C THR A 312 0.56 -4.83 16.29
N ALA A 313 1.78 -4.79 15.76
CA ALA A 313 2.25 -5.78 14.80
C ALA A 313 3.72 -6.08 15.03
N GLN A 314 4.13 -7.31 14.76
CA GLN A 314 5.50 -7.79 14.90
C GLN A 314 5.84 -8.78 13.80
N ASP A 315 7.01 -8.58 13.19
CA ASP A 315 7.64 -9.47 12.22
C ASP A 315 9.02 -9.88 12.70
N ASN A 316 9.35 -11.15 12.54
CA ASN A 316 10.69 -11.68 12.76
C ASN A 316 11.09 -12.52 11.55
N PHE A 317 12.15 -12.11 10.89
CA PHE A 317 12.72 -12.79 9.75
C PHE A 317 14.18 -13.14 10.03
N ALA A 318 14.62 -14.34 9.65
CA ALA A 318 16.02 -14.73 9.78
C ALA A 318 16.46 -15.61 8.61
N ILE A 319 17.64 -15.31 8.10
CA ILE A 319 18.39 -16.16 7.17
C ILE A 319 19.65 -16.62 7.89
N ALA A 320 19.87 -17.92 7.90
CA ALA A 320 21.14 -18.51 8.35
C ALA A 320 21.68 -19.34 7.18
N ALA A 321 22.83 -18.96 6.67
CA ALA A 321 23.46 -19.73 5.60
C ALA A 321 24.10 -20.99 6.18
N PRO A 322 23.75 -22.20 5.70
CA PRO A 322 24.32 -23.43 6.22
C PRO A 322 25.82 -23.52 5.89
N ASN A 323 26.59 -24.12 6.80
CA ASN A 323 28.02 -24.44 6.59
C ASN A 323 28.24 -25.66 5.65
N ASN A 324 27.30 -25.95 4.77
CA ASN A 324 27.37 -27.14 3.95
C ASN A 324 28.45 -27.01 2.87
N GLY A 325 29.35 -28.01 2.87
CA GLY A 325 30.53 -28.02 2.01
C GLY A 325 30.30 -27.77 0.52
N ALA A 326 31.32 -27.31 -0.11
CA ALA A 326 31.52 -26.64 -1.40
C ALA A 326 30.95 -27.26 -2.69
N ASN A 327 30.00 -28.21 -2.68
CA ASN A 327 29.73 -29.00 -3.88
C ASN A 327 28.30 -28.97 -4.42
N ASP A 328 27.47 -28.03 -4.02
CA ASP A 328 26.11 -27.92 -4.58
C ASP A 328 25.94 -26.61 -5.37
N PRO A 329 26.04 -26.66 -6.70
CA PRO A 329 25.94 -25.47 -7.56
C PRO A 329 24.53 -24.84 -7.58
N THR A 330 23.57 -25.41 -6.89
CA THR A 330 22.19 -24.87 -6.83
C THR A 330 21.95 -23.94 -5.62
N LYS A 331 22.97 -23.72 -4.77
CA LYS A 331 22.86 -22.96 -3.49
C LYS A 331 23.57 -21.60 -3.51
N ASP A 332 23.83 -21.04 -4.69
CA ASP A 332 24.86 -20.00 -4.90
C ASP A 332 24.56 -18.62 -4.29
N GLU A 333 23.32 -18.19 -4.16
CA GLU A 333 23.00 -16.87 -3.56
C GLU A 333 23.25 -16.81 -2.04
N LEU A 334 23.10 -17.92 -1.33
CA LEU A 334 23.33 -18.02 0.11
C LEU A 334 24.74 -18.47 0.47
N SER A 335 25.49 -19.02 -0.47
CA SER A 335 26.85 -19.55 -0.24
C SER A 335 27.85 -18.44 0.13
N THR A 336 27.65 -17.22 -0.38
CA THR A 336 28.45 -16.03 -0.01
C THR A 336 28.36 -15.71 1.50
N PHE A 337 27.29 -16.10 2.15
CA PHE A 337 27.08 -15.94 3.59
C PHE A 337 27.26 -17.25 4.37
N ALA A 338 27.89 -18.27 3.81
CA ALA A 338 28.03 -19.56 4.47
C ALA A 338 28.60 -19.45 5.89
N GLY A 339 27.88 -19.95 6.89
CA GLY A 339 28.16 -19.76 8.31
C GLY A 339 27.73 -18.38 8.87
N GLY A 340 27.17 -17.50 8.05
CA GLY A 340 26.62 -16.22 8.49
C GLY A 340 25.16 -16.32 8.91
N ARG A 341 24.71 -15.36 9.69
CA ARG A 341 23.32 -15.20 10.11
C ARG A 341 22.89 -13.75 10.00
N PHE A 342 21.76 -13.53 9.36
CA PHE A 342 21.10 -12.23 9.31
C PHE A 342 19.68 -12.38 9.87
N SER A 343 19.28 -11.47 10.75
CA SER A 343 17.89 -11.41 11.22
C SER A 343 17.40 -9.98 11.37
N VAL A 344 16.15 -9.76 11.00
CA VAL A 344 15.45 -8.49 11.16
C VAL A 344 14.18 -8.73 11.98
N GLY A 345 14.02 -7.93 13.02
CA GLY A 345 12.79 -7.80 13.79
C GLY A 345 12.17 -6.43 13.52
N LEU A 346 10.92 -6.38 13.10
CA LEU A 346 10.14 -5.16 12.94
C LEU A 346 8.93 -5.25 13.88
N SER A 347 8.68 -4.21 14.65
CA SER A 347 7.45 -4.14 15.44
C SER A 347 6.99 -2.70 15.59
N PHE A 348 5.69 -2.53 15.81
CA PHE A 348 5.16 -1.24 16.20
C PHE A 348 3.91 -1.40 17.07
N ARG A 349 3.65 -0.34 17.83
CA ARG A 349 2.41 -0.15 18.57
C ARG A 349 1.88 1.24 18.32
N THR A 350 0.64 1.34 17.83
CA THR A 350 -0.12 2.59 17.74
C THR A 350 -1.25 2.53 18.77
N THR A 351 -1.25 3.46 19.71
CA THR A 351 -2.33 3.59 20.71
C THR A 351 -2.87 5.01 20.62
N ALA A 352 -4.18 5.17 20.58
CA ALA A 352 -4.78 6.49 20.54
C ALA A 352 -6.07 6.58 21.36
N LEU A 353 -6.31 7.77 21.89
CA LEU A 353 -7.58 8.16 22.52
C LEU A 353 -8.11 9.37 21.77
N ARG A 354 -9.31 9.24 21.21
CA ARG A 354 -9.97 10.29 20.42
C ARG A 354 -11.26 10.73 21.11
N HIS A 355 -11.41 12.02 21.31
CA HIS A 355 -12.65 12.65 21.68
C HIS A 355 -13.25 13.37 20.47
N THR A 356 -14.48 13.04 20.10
CA THR A 356 -15.24 13.72 19.06
C THR A 356 -16.34 14.53 19.72
N TRP A 357 -16.39 15.83 19.43
CA TRP A 357 -17.41 16.77 19.89
C TRP A 357 -18.15 17.35 18.69
N THR A 358 -19.46 17.17 18.68
CA THR A 358 -20.36 17.60 17.60
C THR A 358 -21.51 18.41 18.21
N PRO A 359 -21.29 19.69 18.60
CA PRO A 359 -22.30 20.51 19.28
C PRO A 359 -23.48 20.89 18.36
N SER A 360 -23.31 20.73 17.06
CA SER A 360 -24.34 20.98 16.06
C SER A 360 -24.04 20.23 14.76
N GLU A 361 -25.03 20.15 13.87
CA GLU A 361 -24.85 19.58 12.53
C GLU A 361 -23.82 20.36 11.67
N LYS A 362 -23.50 21.59 12.08
CA LYS A 362 -22.57 22.47 11.35
C LYS A 362 -21.14 22.38 11.84
N PHE A 363 -20.87 21.80 13.00
CA PHE A 363 -19.53 21.80 13.57
C PHE A 363 -19.20 20.46 14.21
N GLN A 364 -18.03 19.92 13.85
CA GLN A 364 -17.44 18.75 14.50
C GLN A 364 -15.97 19.04 14.80
N ASN A 365 -15.54 18.66 16.00
CA ASN A 365 -14.16 18.73 16.43
C ASN A 365 -13.69 17.36 16.94
N ARG A 366 -12.51 16.92 16.53
CA ARG A 366 -11.86 15.68 16.97
C ARG A 366 -10.51 16.02 17.59
N LEU A 367 -10.33 15.66 18.84
CA LEU A 367 -9.06 15.76 19.57
C LEU A 367 -8.52 14.35 19.78
N THR A 368 -7.32 14.08 19.29
CA THR A 368 -6.70 12.76 19.35
C THR A 368 -5.33 12.82 20.04
N LEU A 369 -5.19 12.06 21.11
CA LEU A 369 -3.89 11.76 21.74
C LEU A 369 -3.34 10.51 21.05
N ILE A 370 -2.09 10.54 20.62
CA ILE A 370 -1.44 9.47 19.86
C ILE A 370 -0.14 9.08 20.54
N ASN A 371 0.06 7.78 20.76
CA ASN A 371 1.33 7.19 21.13
C ASN A 371 1.68 6.15 20.05
N TYR A 372 2.78 6.40 19.32
CA TYR A 372 3.24 5.53 18.24
C TYR A 372 4.69 5.13 18.51
N ASP A 373 4.95 3.84 18.57
CA ASP A 373 6.20 3.24 19.04
C ASP A 373 6.71 2.18 18.07
N PRO A 374 7.39 2.59 16.99
CA PRO A 374 8.05 1.69 16.04
C PRO A 374 9.42 1.26 16.57
N ILE A 375 9.73 -0.02 16.37
CA ILE A 375 11.00 -0.65 16.74
C ILE A 375 11.52 -1.49 15.58
N THR A 376 12.81 -1.33 15.27
CA THR A 376 13.55 -2.15 14.32
C THR A 376 14.76 -2.76 15.01
N GLU A 377 14.94 -4.06 14.85
CA GLU A 377 16.10 -4.79 15.36
C GLU A 377 16.79 -5.53 14.20
N ASN A 378 18.06 -5.21 13.95
CA ASN A 378 18.88 -5.86 12.94
C ASN A 378 20.02 -6.61 13.63
N ASN A 379 20.18 -7.89 13.32
CA ASN A 379 21.31 -8.69 13.81
C ASN A 379 22.04 -9.31 12.61
N ILE A 380 23.34 -9.10 12.55
CA ILE A 380 24.21 -9.64 11.51
C ILE A 380 25.34 -10.39 12.23
N SER A 381 25.62 -11.61 11.79
CA SER A 381 26.75 -12.40 12.24
C SER A 381 27.44 -12.99 11.01
N LEU A 382 28.67 -12.59 10.75
CA LEU A 382 29.48 -13.00 9.61
C LEU A 382 30.86 -13.42 10.15
N GLY A 383 31.12 -14.71 10.26
CA GLY A 383 32.36 -15.24 10.86
C GLY A 383 32.59 -14.68 12.28
N SER A 384 33.70 -13.99 12.50
CA SER A 384 34.04 -13.33 13.78
C SER A 384 33.31 -12.01 14.04
N ILE A 385 32.54 -11.50 13.06
CA ILE A 385 31.91 -10.19 13.11
C ILE A 385 30.48 -10.35 13.61
N GLN A 386 30.14 -9.56 14.59
CA GLN A 386 28.75 -9.47 15.08
C GLN A 386 28.32 -8.03 15.14
N GLY A 387 27.19 -7.74 14.50
CA GLY A 387 26.51 -6.46 14.56
C GLY A 387 25.10 -6.67 15.09
N LYS A 388 24.70 -5.84 16.04
CA LYS A 388 23.34 -5.78 16.54
C LYS A 388 22.94 -4.32 16.64
N GLN A 389 21.92 -3.93 15.90
CA GLN A 389 21.39 -2.57 15.92
C GLN A 389 19.93 -2.61 16.36
N PHE A 390 19.60 -1.74 17.27
CA PHE A 390 18.24 -1.53 17.77
C PHE A 390 17.87 -0.07 17.56
N THR A 391 16.81 0.18 16.77
CA THR A 391 16.31 1.51 16.46
C THR A 391 14.88 1.65 16.97
N ARG A 392 14.61 2.70 17.74
CA ARG A 392 13.27 3.04 18.22
C ARG A 392 13.00 4.53 17.93
N ALA A 393 11.89 4.83 17.31
CA ALA A 393 11.49 6.20 16.95
C ALA A 393 10.09 6.51 17.52
N LEU A 394 10.00 6.52 18.87
CA LEU A 394 8.77 6.82 19.61
C LEU A 394 8.30 8.25 19.33
N TYR A 395 7.01 8.45 19.02
CA TYR A 395 6.41 9.76 19.18
C TYR A 395 5.12 9.75 20.00
N VAL A 396 4.95 10.82 20.77
CA VAL A 396 3.72 11.16 21.47
C VAL A 396 3.18 12.45 20.88
N GLY A 397 1.92 12.45 20.45
CA GLY A 397 1.32 13.58 19.74
C GLY A 397 -0.07 13.92 20.20
N LEU A 398 -0.42 15.18 19.98
CA LEU A 398 -1.76 15.72 20.12
C LEU A 398 -2.17 16.28 18.76
N ARG A 399 -3.29 15.77 18.22
CA ARG A 399 -3.86 16.22 16.96
C ARG A 399 -5.27 16.70 17.16
N GLN A 400 -5.57 17.85 16.59
CA GLN A 400 -6.92 18.42 16.53
C GLN A 400 -7.34 18.59 15.08
N ASP A 401 -8.52 18.08 14.73
CA ASP A 401 -9.16 18.22 13.43
C ASP A 401 -10.57 18.78 13.62
N ALA A 402 -10.94 19.80 12.88
CA ALA A 402 -12.29 20.35 12.90
C ALA A 402 -12.87 20.48 11.50
N THR A 403 -14.18 20.28 11.40
CA THR A 403 -14.98 20.52 10.20
C THR A 403 -16.08 21.51 10.54
N TRP A 404 -16.18 22.58 9.77
CA TRP A 404 -17.21 23.60 9.89
C TRP A 404 -17.99 23.73 8.58
N THR A 405 -19.28 23.44 8.65
CA THR A 405 -20.24 23.65 7.55
C THR A 405 -20.72 25.10 7.61
N ALA A 406 -20.02 26.00 6.91
CA ALA A 406 -20.32 27.44 6.91
C ALA A 406 -21.66 27.71 6.22
N THR A 407 -21.91 27.07 5.08
CA THR A 407 -23.19 27.09 4.35
C THR A 407 -23.47 25.69 3.79
N SER A 408 -24.65 25.48 3.17
CA SER A 408 -24.93 24.22 2.45
C SER A 408 -23.97 23.93 1.28
N GLN A 409 -23.24 24.93 0.81
CA GLN A 409 -22.33 24.87 -0.33
C GLN A 409 -20.85 24.89 0.08
N ILE A 410 -20.55 25.34 1.31
CA ILE A 410 -19.16 25.57 1.76
C ILE A 410 -18.93 24.86 3.08
N LYS A 411 -17.94 23.94 3.10
CA LYS A 411 -17.39 23.31 4.30
C LYS A 411 -15.91 23.68 4.43
N VAL A 412 -15.45 23.87 5.63
CA VAL A 412 -14.03 24.17 5.93
C VAL A 412 -13.51 23.10 6.88
N ASP A 413 -12.50 22.34 6.42
CA ASP A 413 -11.72 21.46 7.28
C ASP A 413 -10.44 22.18 7.70
N PHE A 414 -10.12 22.16 8.99
CA PHE A 414 -8.88 22.73 9.51
C PHE A 414 -8.38 21.93 10.71
N GLY A 415 -7.09 21.98 10.96
CA GLY A 415 -6.53 21.27 12.07
C GLY A 415 -5.05 21.59 12.31
N THR A 416 -4.56 21.08 13.42
CA THR A 416 -3.17 21.22 13.86
C THR A 416 -2.72 19.96 14.58
N GLU A 417 -1.43 19.72 14.57
CA GLU A 417 -0.82 18.60 15.27
C GLU A 417 0.55 18.99 15.84
N TYR A 418 0.81 18.54 17.04
CA TYR A 418 2.14 18.54 17.65
C TYR A 418 2.56 17.11 17.97
N ARG A 419 3.80 16.75 17.63
CA ARG A 419 4.43 15.46 17.98
C ARG A 419 5.78 15.72 18.64
N LYS A 420 6.00 15.09 19.78
CA LYS A 420 7.34 14.95 20.36
C LYS A 420 7.92 13.63 19.85
N LEU A 421 8.95 13.72 19.05
CA LEU A 421 9.72 12.59 18.53
C LEU A 421 10.85 12.29 19.52
N SER A 422 11.04 11.02 19.88
CA SER A 422 12.16 10.54 20.67
C SER A 422 12.79 9.36 19.94
N PHE A 423 14.02 9.50 19.52
CA PHE A 423 14.73 8.42 18.81
C PHE A 423 15.89 7.89 19.65
N ASN A 424 16.08 6.60 19.58
CA ASN A 424 17.14 5.87 20.26
C ASN A 424 17.65 4.77 19.32
N ASP A 425 18.89 4.90 18.91
CA ASP A 425 19.59 3.94 18.05
C ASP A 425 20.85 3.49 18.81
N TYR A 426 20.90 2.20 19.14
CA TYR A 426 22.01 1.67 19.93
C TYR A 426 22.33 0.23 19.53
N GLY A 427 23.55 -0.19 19.86
CA GLY A 427 24.02 -1.53 19.60
C GLY A 427 25.47 -1.57 19.15
N THR A 428 25.72 -2.36 18.15
CA THR A 428 27.03 -2.46 17.49
C THR A 428 26.87 -2.27 16.00
N GLU A 429 27.59 -1.32 15.44
CA GLU A 429 27.69 -1.08 14.00
C GLU A 429 28.88 -1.85 13.43
N ILE A 430 28.68 -2.43 12.24
CA ILE A 430 29.79 -3.04 11.49
C ILE A 430 30.41 -1.99 10.59
N GLN A 431 31.69 -1.74 10.75
CA GLN A 431 32.44 -0.78 9.93
C GLN A 431 33.63 -1.48 9.26
N LEU A 432 33.96 -1.07 8.04
CA LEU A 432 35.17 -1.49 7.36
C LEU A 432 36.38 -0.91 8.10
N ARG A 433 37.34 -1.75 8.48
CA ARG A 433 38.56 -1.33 9.19
C ARG A 433 39.49 -0.52 8.28
N ASP A 434 39.69 -1.01 7.08
CA ASP A 434 40.46 -0.35 6.04
C ASP A 434 39.57 -0.02 4.85
N PRO A 435 39.11 1.27 4.75
CA PRO A 435 38.24 1.68 3.64
C PRO A 435 38.97 1.67 2.28
N THR A 436 40.28 1.39 2.25
CA THR A 436 41.05 1.27 0.99
C THR A 436 41.10 -0.17 0.48
N ASN A 437 40.71 -1.15 1.29
CA ASN A 437 40.67 -2.54 0.85
C ASN A 437 39.54 -2.74 -0.15
N PRO A 438 39.81 -2.96 -1.45
CA PRO A 438 38.76 -3.11 -2.47
C PRO A 438 37.94 -4.41 -2.31
N SER A 439 38.51 -5.40 -1.61
CA SER A 439 37.88 -6.72 -1.42
C SER A 439 37.95 -7.15 0.05
N PRO A 440 37.19 -6.48 0.95
CA PRO A 440 37.25 -6.80 2.35
C PRO A 440 36.73 -8.21 2.62
N ASN A 441 37.49 -9.00 3.37
CA ASN A 441 37.12 -10.34 3.79
C ASN A 441 36.48 -10.34 5.17
N PRO A 442 35.12 -10.50 5.28
CA PRO A 442 34.45 -10.54 6.55
C PRO A 442 34.81 -11.75 7.41
N TYR A 443 35.44 -12.78 6.83
CA TYR A 443 35.78 -14.03 7.49
C TYR A 443 37.25 -14.12 7.89
N ASN A 444 38.02 -13.04 7.69
CA ASN A 444 39.41 -12.99 8.14
C ASN A 444 39.45 -12.97 9.67
N THR A 445 39.76 -14.10 10.31
CA THR A 445 39.80 -14.26 11.76
C THR A 445 41.05 -13.73 12.40
N THR A 446 42.16 -13.62 11.65
CA THR A 446 43.48 -13.17 12.17
C THR A 446 43.54 -11.63 12.22
N ASN A 447 43.01 -10.95 11.23
CA ASN A 447 42.92 -9.49 11.16
C ASN A 447 41.64 -9.12 10.37
N PRO A 448 40.47 -9.14 10.99
CA PRO A 448 39.22 -8.95 10.27
C PRO A 448 39.20 -7.55 9.65
N ASP A 449 38.86 -7.50 8.36
CA ASP A 449 38.68 -6.24 7.61
C ASP A 449 37.49 -5.43 8.08
N PHE A 450 36.60 -6.04 8.80
CA PHE A 450 35.48 -5.39 9.48
C PHE A 450 35.68 -5.38 10.99
N VAL A 451 35.17 -4.35 11.63
CA VAL A 451 35.18 -4.22 13.09
C VAL A 451 33.79 -3.86 13.59
N SER A 452 33.42 -4.40 14.74
CA SER A 452 32.22 -4.01 15.45
C SER A 452 32.52 -2.82 16.36
N ARG A 453 31.76 -1.73 16.25
CA ARG A 453 31.87 -0.55 17.11
C ARG A 453 30.57 -0.31 17.86
N PRO A 454 30.63 0.14 19.11
CA PRO A 454 29.41 0.51 19.83
C PRO A 454 28.74 1.72 19.18
N LEU A 455 27.44 1.64 19.00
CA LEU A 455 26.56 2.70 18.53
C LEU A 455 25.64 3.11 19.69
N SER A 456 25.51 4.39 19.99
CA SER A 456 24.54 4.88 20.97
C SER A 456 24.16 6.32 20.64
N VAL A 457 23.08 6.46 19.90
CA VAL A 457 22.54 7.75 19.47
C VAL A 457 21.19 7.97 20.09
N ARG A 458 20.98 9.12 20.74
CA ARG A 458 19.71 9.50 21.35
C ARG A 458 19.39 10.94 21.02
N GLY A 459 18.10 11.22 20.81
CA GLY A 459 17.68 12.60 20.57
C GLY A 459 16.18 12.76 20.67
N THR A 460 15.79 14.03 20.68
CA THR A 460 14.37 14.43 20.66
C THR A 460 14.17 15.56 19.66
N SER A 461 13.00 15.64 19.07
CA SER A 461 12.59 16.72 18.18
C SER A 461 11.10 16.99 18.31
N GLY A 462 10.70 18.24 18.18
CA GLY A 462 9.31 18.62 17.96
C GLY A 462 8.99 18.59 16.46
N TYR A 463 7.78 18.16 16.14
CA TYR A 463 7.19 18.31 14.82
C TYR A 463 5.81 18.94 14.99
N TYR A 464 5.55 20.03 14.25
CA TYR A 464 4.26 20.70 14.26
C TYR A 464 3.76 20.97 12.87
N ASN A 465 2.46 20.94 12.74
CA ASN A 465 1.81 21.24 11.49
C ASN A 465 0.44 21.91 11.69
N GLY A 466 0.01 22.60 10.63
CA GLY A 466 -1.33 23.15 10.53
C GLY A 466 -1.83 23.06 9.10
N TYR A 467 -3.14 22.90 8.95
CA TYR A 467 -3.74 22.81 7.62
C TYR A 467 -5.13 23.43 7.57
N THR A 468 -5.54 23.83 6.38
CA THR A 468 -6.93 24.16 6.06
C THR A 468 -7.29 23.69 4.65
N THR A 469 -8.56 23.29 4.46
CA THR A 469 -9.15 22.95 3.17
C THR A 469 -10.55 23.53 3.10
N ILE A 470 -10.84 24.27 2.05
CA ILE A 470 -12.19 24.78 1.76
C ILE A 470 -12.82 23.84 0.74
N LYS A 471 -13.98 23.26 1.05
CA LYS A 471 -14.75 22.43 0.13
C LYS A 471 -15.96 23.23 -0.33
N ALA A 472 -15.90 23.73 -1.56
CA ALA A 472 -16.96 24.54 -2.18
C ALA A 472 -17.67 23.72 -3.27
N LYS A 473 -19.01 23.62 -3.18
CA LYS A 473 -19.83 22.91 -4.16
C LYS A 473 -20.99 23.79 -4.60
N PHE A 474 -20.97 24.15 -5.88
CA PHE A 474 -21.97 25.00 -6.53
C PHE A 474 -22.65 24.23 -7.66
N GLY A 475 -23.81 23.62 -7.36
CA GLY A 475 -24.46 22.71 -8.30
C GLY A 475 -23.58 21.51 -8.65
N ASN A 476 -23.22 21.40 -9.91
CA ASN A 476 -22.38 20.32 -10.46
C ASN A 476 -20.88 20.62 -10.41
N PHE A 477 -20.49 21.81 -9.98
CA PHE A 477 -19.11 22.25 -9.85
C PHE A 477 -18.63 22.09 -8.42
N ALA A 478 -17.44 21.49 -8.23
CA ALA A 478 -16.78 21.40 -6.93
C ALA A 478 -15.34 21.92 -7.04
N PHE A 479 -14.91 22.71 -6.06
CA PHE A 479 -13.56 23.27 -5.94
C PHE A 479 -13.07 23.14 -4.49
N GLU A 480 -11.92 22.53 -4.31
CA GLU A 480 -11.34 22.23 -3.01
C GLU A 480 -9.89 22.71 -2.91
N PRO A 481 -9.65 24.00 -2.67
CA PRO A 481 -8.32 24.52 -2.34
C PRO A 481 -7.96 24.19 -0.90
N GLY A 482 -6.69 23.86 -0.70
CA GLY A 482 -6.14 23.58 0.62
C GLY A 482 -4.69 24.01 0.74
N VAL A 483 -4.26 24.24 1.95
CA VAL A 483 -2.86 24.57 2.27
C VAL A 483 -2.48 23.86 3.57
N ARG A 484 -1.23 23.44 3.63
CA ARG A 484 -0.62 22.82 4.80
C ARG A 484 0.77 23.40 5.02
N TYR A 485 1.14 23.56 6.28
CA TYR A 485 2.49 23.88 6.69
C TYR A 485 2.97 22.83 7.69
N ASP A 486 4.16 22.29 7.47
CA ASP A 486 4.85 21.31 8.32
C ASP A 486 6.20 21.89 8.75
N HIS A 487 6.60 21.65 10.02
CA HIS A 487 7.89 22.08 10.54
C HIS A 487 8.51 20.99 11.43
N LEU A 488 9.81 20.72 11.22
CA LEU A 488 10.61 19.80 12.04
C LEU A 488 11.72 20.58 12.77
N GLU A 489 11.66 20.56 14.11
CA GLU A 489 12.50 21.41 14.96
C GLU A 489 14.01 21.08 14.83
N ILE A 490 14.37 19.80 14.82
CA ILE A 490 15.78 19.37 14.79
C ILE A 490 16.50 19.83 13.53
N THR A 491 15.85 19.85 12.39
CA THR A 491 16.41 20.32 11.12
C THR A 491 16.18 21.82 10.91
N ARG A 492 15.34 22.46 11.75
CA ARG A 492 14.94 23.87 11.68
C ARG A 492 14.28 24.25 10.35
N ASN A 493 13.78 23.27 9.62
CA ASN A 493 13.20 23.43 8.30
C ASN A 493 11.70 23.19 8.32
N GLY A 494 10.99 23.82 7.37
CA GLY A 494 9.57 23.64 7.17
C GLY A 494 9.21 23.54 5.70
N ALA A 495 8.01 23.05 5.43
CA ALA A 495 7.49 22.91 4.09
C ALA A 495 6.06 23.46 4.00
N LEU A 496 5.80 24.30 3.01
CA LEU A 496 4.47 24.80 2.66
C LEU A 496 3.95 24.00 1.47
N GLY A 497 2.73 23.45 1.58
CA GLY A 497 2.12 22.60 0.58
C GLY A 497 0.73 23.09 0.15
N PRO A 498 0.65 24.09 -0.79
CA PRO A 498 -0.62 24.44 -1.41
C PRO A 498 -1.08 23.34 -2.36
N ARG A 499 -2.40 23.10 -2.40
CA ARG A 499 -3.00 22.09 -3.27
C ARG A 499 -4.44 22.43 -3.59
N ALA A 500 -4.94 21.93 -4.71
CA ALA A 500 -6.32 22.12 -5.07
C ALA A 500 -6.85 20.93 -5.90
N THR A 501 -8.15 20.73 -5.81
CA THR A 501 -8.92 19.81 -6.64
C THR A 501 -10.10 20.55 -7.23
N ILE A 502 -10.38 20.29 -8.50
CA ILE A 502 -11.52 20.85 -9.22
C ILE A 502 -12.27 19.72 -9.93
N SER A 503 -13.58 19.77 -9.95
CA SER A 503 -14.37 18.84 -10.75
C SER A 503 -15.68 19.46 -11.21
N TYR A 504 -16.17 18.95 -12.35
CA TYR A 504 -17.49 19.26 -12.88
C TYR A 504 -18.18 17.97 -13.30
N THR A 505 -19.41 17.77 -12.82
CA THR A 505 -20.22 16.60 -13.16
C THR A 505 -21.32 16.99 -14.15
N PHE A 506 -21.39 16.28 -15.26
CA PHE A 506 -22.45 16.39 -16.29
C PHE A 506 -23.51 15.32 -16.01
N PRO A 507 -24.59 15.61 -15.28
CA PRO A 507 -25.54 14.59 -14.84
C PRO A 507 -26.32 13.95 -15.99
N GLU A 508 -26.48 14.67 -17.10
CA GLU A 508 -27.26 14.24 -18.27
C GLU A 508 -26.43 13.33 -19.23
N VAL A 509 -25.10 13.35 -19.10
CA VAL A 509 -24.23 12.54 -19.95
C VAL A 509 -24.07 11.16 -19.32
N LEU A 510 -24.77 10.16 -19.87
CA LEU A 510 -24.69 8.73 -19.46
C LEU A 510 -24.81 8.53 -17.91
N ASN A 511 -25.70 9.30 -17.27
CA ASN A 511 -25.95 9.27 -15.83
C ASN A 511 -24.79 9.78 -14.94
N GLY A 512 -23.95 10.65 -15.45
CA GLY A 512 -22.99 11.39 -14.64
C GLY A 512 -21.52 11.26 -15.06
N LEU A 513 -21.13 11.88 -16.18
CA LEU A 513 -19.73 12.09 -16.52
C LEU A 513 -19.14 13.16 -15.59
N THR A 514 -18.09 12.83 -14.86
CA THR A 514 -17.32 13.78 -14.04
C THR A 514 -15.96 14.01 -14.67
N ILE A 515 -15.62 15.25 -14.99
CA ILE A 515 -14.27 15.69 -15.39
C ILE A 515 -13.62 16.30 -14.16
N PHE A 516 -12.36 15.96 -13.90
CA PHE A 516 -11.66 16.45 -12.72
C PHE A 516 -10.19 16.77 -13.02
N GLY A 517 -9.64 17.67 -12.22
CA GLY A 517 -8.22 17.99 -12.16
C GLY A 517 -7.75 18.16 -10.72
N ASN A 518 -6.50 17.87 -10.46
CA ASN A 518 -5.88 18.07 -9.16
C ASN A 518 -4.42 18.48 -9.31
N GLY A 519 -3.92 19.22 -8.35
CA GLY A 519 -2.52 19.60 -8.31
C GLY A 519 -2.11 20.16 -6.95
N GLY A 520 -0.82 20.06 -6.63
CA GLY A 520 -0.30 20.65 -5.41
C GLY A 520 1.10 20.17 -5.05
N ASP A 521 1.65 20.82 -4.03
CA ASP A 521 2.93 20.49 -3.43
C ASP A 521 2.71 19.69 -2.14
N MET A 522 3.41 18.55 -2.02
CA MET A 522 3.41 17.69 -0.84
C MET A 522 4.84 17.53 -0.35
N ALA A 523 4.97 17.27 0.96
CA ALA A 523 6.25 17.14 1.59
C ALA A 523 6.28 15.93 2.54
N ARG A 524 7.50 15.40 2.73
CA ARG A 524 7.83 14.34 3.68
C ARG A 524 9.06 14.78 4.48
N PHE A 525 9.02 14.62 5.79
CA PHE A 525 10.20 14.91 6.61
C PHE A 525 11.21 13.74 6.53
N PRO A 526 12.52 14.03 6.72
CA PRO A 526 13.56 13.01 6.74
C PRO A 526 13.30 11.93 7.79
N GLN A 527 13.69 10.69 7.51
CA GLN A 527 13.64 9.63 8.52
C GLN A 527 14.61 9.90 9.67
N THR A 528 14.30 9.44 10.87
CA THR A 528 15.12 9.66 12.07
C THR A 528 16.56 9.16 11.94
N THR A 529 16.77 8.09 11.17
CA THR A 529 18.08 7.51 10.90
C THR A 529 19.01 8.40 10.07
N VAL A 530 18.44 9.29 9.23
CA VAL A 530 19.25 10.10 8.29
C VAL A 530 19.54 11.52 8.79
N PHE A 531 18.74 12.09 9.72
CA PHE A 531 18.98 13.43 10.26
C PHE A 531 19.74 13.46 11.60
N ASN A 532 20.10 12.33 12.12
CA ASN A 532 20.87 12.21 13.36
C ASN A 532 22.26 12.85 13.19
N ARG A 533 22.74 13.53 14.24
CA ARG A 533 23.99 14.29 14.19
C ARG A 533 25.25 13.42 14.12
N GLU A 534 25.17 12.16 14.58
CA GLU A 534 26.33 11.28 14.66
C GLU A 534 26.52 10.45 13.40
N THR A 535 25.41 9.96 12.80
CA THR A 535 25.44 9.04 11.65
C THR A 535 24.76 9.61 10.40
N GLY A 536 24.14 10.77 10.47
CA GLY A 536 23.39 11.40 9.39
C GLY A 536 23.74 12.88 9.20
N ASN A 537 22.82 13.61 8.53
CA ASN A 537 22.94 15.05 8.29
C ASN A 537 21.78 15.80 8.96
N PRO A 538 22.04 16.59 10.02
CA PRO A 538 21.01 17.35 10.74
C PRO A 538 20.44 18.55 9.95
N ASN A 539 21.04 18.92 8.81
CA ASN A 539 20.62 20.06 7.99
C ASN A 539 19.72 19.64 6.83
N LEU A 540 19.20 18.41 6.83
CA LEU A 540 18.32 17.94 5.78
C LEU A 540 17.01 18.72 5.76
N GLU A 541 16.52 19.00 4.54
CA GLU A 541 15.22 19.60 4.30
C GLU A 541 14.14 18.51 4.10
N PHE A 542 12.88 18.93 4.06
CA PHE A 542 11.78 18.07 3.63
C PHE A 542 11.99 17.64 2.17
N GLU A 543 11.78 16.37 1.88
CA GLU A 543 11.60 15.90 0.51
C GLU A 543 10.28 16.43 -0.03
N LYS A 544 10.25 16.88 -1.27
CA LYS A 544 9.10 17.56 -1.88
C LYS A 544 8.68 16.89 -3.18
N VAL A 545 7.39 16.90 -3.44
CA VAL A 545 6.84 16.47 -4.73
C VAL A 545 5.76 17.45 -5.19
N ARG A 546 5.82 17.87 -6.45
CA ARG A 546 4.70 18.53 -7.12
C ARG A 546 3.93 17.49 -7.93
N LYS A 547 2.68 17.30 -7.57
CA LYS A 547 1.75 16.40 -8.25
C LYS A 547 0.77 17.19 -9.07
N THR A 548 0.52 16.73 -10.30
CA THR A 548 -0.53 17.25 -11.18
C THR A 548 -1.20 16.07 -11.87
N GLY A 549 -2.51 16.15 -12.03
CA GLY A 549 -3.26 15.11 -12.71
C GLY A 549 -4.66 15.58 -13.07
N GLY A 550 -5.29 14.82 -13.94
CA GLY A 550 -6.66 15.07 -14.33
C GLY A 550 -7.19 13.95 -15.22
N GLY A 551 -8.49 13.90 -15.33
CA GLY A 551 -9.14 12.84 -16.07
C GLY A 551 -10.65 12.93 -16.01
N PHE A 552 -11.28 11.82 -16.33
CA PHE A 552 -12.72 11.71 -16.22
C PHE A 552 -13.15 10.38 -15.60
N SER A 553 -14.30 10.40 -14.95
CA SER A 553 -14.96 9.23 -14.38
C SER A 553 -16.40 9.20 -14.87
N LEU A 554 -16.81 8.05 -15.34
CA LEU A 554 -18.17 7.78 -15.81
C LEU A 554 -18.72 6.59 -15.06
N LYS A 555 -19.93 6.74 -14.47
CA LYS A 555 -20.67 5.64 -13.85
C LYS A 555 -21.97 5.45 -14.59
N PHE A 556 -22.27 4.23 -14.98
CA PHE A 556 -23.51 3.90 -15.70
C PHE A 556 -24.09 2.55 -15.27
N GLY A 557 -25.40 2.38 -15.44
CA GLY A 557 -26.11 1.17 -15.04
C GLY A 557 -25.92 0.79 -13.56
N GLN A 558 -25.61 1.73 -12.68
CA GLN A 558 -25.39 1.59 -11.24
C GLN A 558 -24.19 0.71 -10.83
N VAL A 559 -23.68 -0.14 -11.72
CA VAL A 559 -22.63 -1.11 -11.42
C VAL A 559 -21.36 -0.90 -12.21
N TYR A 560 -21.41 -0.19 -13.34
CA TYR A 560 -20.26 0.02 -14.19
C TYR A 560 -19.57 1.36 -13.87
N GLU A 561 -18.25 1.33 -13.87
CA GLU A 561 -17.40 2.51 -13.71
C GLU A 561 -16.27 2.47 -14.73
N VAL A 562 -16.08 3.59 -15.42
CA VAL A 562 -14.92 3.84 -16.28
C VAL A 562 -14.20 5.06 -15.73
N LYS A 563 -12.92 4.95 -15.41
CA LYS A 563 -12.09 6.07 -14.99
C LYS A 563 -10.81 6.09 -15.84
N ILE A 564 -10.49 7.25 -16.40
CA ILE A 564 -9.24 7.49 -17.11
C ILE A 564 -8.59 8.72 -16.50
N GLU A 565 -7.30 8.61 -16.19
CA GLU A 565 -6.53 9.67 -15.55
C GLU A 565 -5.14 9.77 -16.18
N ALA A 566 -4.63 11.00 -16.37
CA ALA A 566 -3.25 11.29 -16.68
C ALA A 566 -2.61 11.99 -15.49
N PHE A 567 -1.33 11.71 -15.22
CA PHE A 567 -0.63 12.32 -14.10
C PHE A 567 0.82 12.66 -14.44
N LYS A 568 1.36 13.62 -13.70
CA LYS A 568 2.78 13.98 -13.67
C LYS A 568 3.18 14.33 -12.24
N ASN A 569 4.27 13.72 -11.74
CA ASN A 569 4.90 14.02 -10.47
C ASN A 569 6.32 14.54 -10.73
N GLN A 570 6.74 15.55 -9.99
CA GLN A 570 8.09 16.11 -10.01
C GLN A 570 8.65 16.03 -8.59
N PHE A 571 9.61 15.12 -8.37
CA PHE A 571 10.28 14.94 -7.08
C PHE A 571 11.44 15.91 -6.99
N ARG A 572 11.57 16.59 -5.85
CA ARG A 572 12.60 17.59 -5.58
C ARG A 572 13.11 17.40 -4.16
N ASP A 573 14.34 17.83 -3.94
CA ASP A 573 14.97 17.78 -2.62
C ASP A 573 14.95 16.36 -2.02
N THR A 574 14.95 15.30 -2.86
CA THR A 574 14.96 13.93 -2.37
C THR A 574 16.29 13.64 -1.68
N ILE A 575 16.20 12.89 -0.59
CA ILE A 575 17.39 12.57 0.21
C ILE A 575 18.15 11.45 -0.47
N VAL A 576 19.42 11.71 -0.75
CA VAL A 576 20.33 10.78 -1.40
C VAL A 576 21.57 10.59 -0.55
N ASN A 577 22.19 9.43 -0.67
CA ASN A 577 23.52 9.22 -0.11
C ASN A 577 24.50 10.07 -0.91
N ASP A 578 25.11 11.07 -0.28
CA ASP A 578 26.08 11.99 -0.87
C ASP A 578 27.45 11.79 -0.21
N PRO A 579 28.33 11.01 -0.80
CA PRO A 579 29.66 10.74 -0.25
C PRO A 579 30.52 12.02 -0.11
N PHE A 580 30.13 13.12 -0.75
CA PHE A 580 30.81 14.40 -0.73
C PHE A 580 30.20 15.43 0.21
N ALA A 581 29.02 15.17 0.80
CA ALA A 581 28.29 16.13 1.63
C ALA A 581 29.06 16.58 2.88
N SER A 582 30.00 15.79 3.37
CA SER A 582 30.78 16.07 4.60
C SER A 582 32.26 16.24 4.37
N VAL A 583 32.74 16.13 3.15
CA VAL A 583 34.15 16.31 2.79
C VAL A 583 34.29 17.63 2.06
N PRO A 584 35.05 18.63 2.57
CA PRO A 584 35.37 19.81 1.79
C PRO A 584 36.12 19.36 0.52
N ILE A 585 35.46 19.49 -0.61
CA ILE A 585 36.09 19.21 -1.91
C ILE A 585 37.22 20.20 -2.08
N GLY A 586 38.44 19.73 -2.21
CA GLY A 586 39.62 20.56 -2.43
C GLY A 586 40.73 20.43 -1.41
N LEU A 587 40.62 19.57 -0.43
CA LEU A 587 41.69 19.30 0.49
C LEU A 587 42.54 18.12 0.02
N ASN A 588 43.70 18.43 -0.49
CA ASN A 588 44.86 17.62 -0.85
C ASN A 588 44.67 16.41 -1.79
N PRO A 589 45.36 16.41 -2.90
CA PRO A 589 45.44 15.26 -3.80
C PRO A 589 46.16 14.04 -3.19
N ASP A 590 46.63 14.14 -1.92
CA ASP A 590 47.33 13.06 -1.23
C ASP A 590 46.33 12.06 -0.68
N LYS A 591 46.35 10.88 -1.31
CA LYS A 591 45.49 9.74 -0.91
C LYS A 591 45.61 9.40 0.59
N SER A 592 46.77 9.64 1.22
CA SER A 592 47.05 9.30 2.62
C SER A 592 46.23 10.19 3.60
N GLN A 593 46.04 11.46 3.32
CA GLN A 593 45.21 12.36 4.16
C GLN A 593 43.71 12.08 4.02
N TRP A 594 43.25 11.66 2.84
CA TRP A 594 41.86 11.26 2.62
C TRP A 594 41.49 10.05 3.47
N LEU A 595 42.41 9.10 3.60
CA LEU A 595 42.28 7.83 4.30
C LEU A 595 42.52 7.96 5.82
N SER A 596 43.28 8.95 6.26
CA SER A 596 43.62 9.19 7.66
C SER A 596 42.64 10.13 8.37
N ASN A 597 41.68 10.75 7.66
CA ASN A 597 40.69 11.61 8.28
C ASN A 597 39.63 10.77 9.04
N PRO A 598 39.66 10.74 10.37
CA PRO A 598 38.74 9.94 11.17
C PRO A 598 37.27 10.34 10.97
N LEU A 599 37.00 11.55 10.49
CA LEU A 599 35.65 12.01 10.15
C LEU A 599 35.09 11.31 8.90
N VAL A 600 35.93 10.91 7.97
CA VAL A 600 35.56 10.16 6.75
C VAL A 600 35.37 8.68 7.07
N SER A 601 36.20 8.11 7.94
CA SER A 601 36.13 6.70 8.32
C SER A 601 34.97 6.37 9.25
N ASN A 602 34.40 7.36 9.96
CA ASN A 602 33.38 7.18 10.97
C ASN A 602 31.95 7.54 10.50
N ARG A 603 31.79 8.12 9.30
CA ARG A 603 30.49 8.48 8.75
C ARG A 603 30.22 7.67 7.49
N SER A 604 29.63 6.51 7.67
CA SER A 604 29.20 5.68 6.53
C SER A 604 28.02 6.29 5.75
N LEU A 605 27.41 7.37 6.27
CA LEU A 605 26.13 7.86 5.75
C LEU A 605 26.14 9.39 5.64
N ASN A 606 26.60 9.87 4.50
CA ASN A 606 26.49 11.28 4.13
C ASN A 606 25.24 11.48 3.29
N TYR A 607 24.27 12.22 3.81
CA TYR A 607 23.01 12.49 3.12
C TYR A 607 22.90 13.95 2.69
N SER A 608 22.32 14.20 1.53
CA SER A 608 21.96 15.54 1.06
C SER A 608 20.61 15.54 0.34
N ASN A 609 19.99 16.72 0.20
CA ASN A 609 18.74 16.91 -0.57
C ASN A 609 19.00 17.23 -2.05
N LYS A 610 20.02 16.61 -2.66
CA LYS A 610 20.39 16.85 -4.07
C LYS A 610 19.63 15.97 -5.06
N GLY A 611 18.86 15.01 -4.57
CA GLY A 611 18.11 14.11 -5.44
C GLY A 611 16.94 14.79 -6.11
N THR A 612 16.69 14.42 -7.36
CA THR A 612 15.55 14.86 -8.18
C THR A 612 14.96 13.68 -8.92
N GLY A 613 13.74 13.83 -9.40
CA GLY A 613 13.11 12.81 -10.22
C GLY A 613 11.78 13.27 -10.78
N TRP A 614 11.22 12.46 -11.65
CA TRP A 614 9.89 12.67 -12.17
C TRP A 614 9.23 11.35 -12.55
N SER A 615 7.92 11.31 -12.50
CA SER A 615 7.10 10.26 -13.08
C SER A 615 5.92 10.83 -13.81
N HIS A 616 5.47 10.16 -14.88
CA HIS A 616 4.25 10.51 -15.59
C HIS A 616 3.60 9.25 -16.15
N GLY A 617 2.31 9.32 -16.41
CA GLY A 617 1.60 8.14 -16.93
C GLY A 617 0.13 8.38 -17.19
N TYR A 618 -0.48 7.30 -17.70
CA TYR A 618 -1.92 7.20 -17.97
C TYR A 618 -2.47 5.97 -17.26
N GLU A 619 -3.63 6.12 -16.66
CA GLU A 619 -4.32 5.09 -15.90
C GLU A 619 -5.71 4.86 -16.48
N VAL A 620 -6.12 3.60 -16.59
CA VAL A 620 -7.45 3.20 -17.02
C VAL A 620 -8.01 2.18 -16.03
N LEU A 621 -9.23 2.41 -15.57
CA LEU A 621 -10.02 1.46 -14.78
C LEU A 621 -11.37 1.23 -15.47
N LEU A 622 -11.65 -0.03 -15.77
CA LEU A 622 -12.97 -0.50 -16.21
C LEU A 622 -13.48 -1.46 -15.14
N ARG A 623 -14.56 -1.11 -14.45
CA ARG A 623 -15.03 -1.85 -13.28
C ARG A 623 -16.52 -2.19 -13.40
N LYS A 624 -16.86 -3.42 -13.05
CA LYS A 624 -18.23 -3.85 -12.78
C LYS A 624 -18.33 -4.27 -11.32
N ASN A 625 -19.08 -3.53 -10.53
CA ASN A 625 -19.33 -3.82 -9.13
C ASN A 625 -20.33 -4.96 -8.98
N SER A 626 -20.17 -5.77 -7.93
CA SER A 626 -21.16 -6.75 -7.54
C SER A 626 -22.40 -6.07 -6.98
N LYS A 627 -23.59 -6.54 -7.33
CA LYS A 627 -24.83 -6.24 -6.62
C LYS A 627 -24.93 -7.19 -5.42
N GLN A 628 -25.24 -6.65 -4.26
CA GLN A 628 -25.43 -7.48 -3.06
C GLN A 628 -26.54 -8.53 -3.31
N GLY A 629 -26.23 -9.82 -3.11
CA GLY A 629 -27.18 -10.92 -3.32
C GLY A 629 -27.30 -11.42 -4.77
N SER A 630 -26.68 -10.76 -5.77
CA SER A 630 -26.79 -11.23 -7.15
C SER A 630 -25.82 -12.39 -7.45
N ARG A 631 -26.24 -13.28 -8.37
CA ARG A 631 -25.41 -14.35 -8.92
C ARG A 631 -24.58 -13.88 -10.13
N ASP A 632 -24.56 -12.58 -10.37
CA ASP A 632 -23.87 -11.99 -11.51
C ASP A 632 -22.36 -11.92 -11.28
N TRP A 633 -21.59 -11.84 -12.36
CA TRP A 633 -20.14 -11.65 -12.28
C TRP A 633 -19.79 -10.20 -11.90
N PHE A 634 -18.66 -10.06 -11.29
CA PHE A 634 -18.05 -8.78 -10.92
C PHE A 634 -16.56 -8.79 -11.23
N GLY A 635 -15.95 -7.64 -11.28
CA GLY A 635 -14.51 -7.54 -11.51
C GLY A 635 -14.10 -6.25 -12.16
N TRP A 636 -12.83 -6.15 -12.53
CA TRP A 636 -12.29 -4.98 -13.21
C TRP A 636 -11.07 -5.30 -14.07
N VAL A 637 -10.83 -4.42 -15.00
CA VAL A 637 -9.58 -4.33 -15.74
C VAL A 637 -8.92 -3.03 -15.36
N SER A 638 -7.69 -3.08 -14.88
CA SER A 638 -6.84 -1.92 -14.66
C SER A 638 -5.63 -1.96 -15.57
N TYR A 639 -5.26 -0.81 -16.09
CA TYR A 639 -4.06 -0.64 -16.89
C TYR A 639 -3.37 0.65 -16.53
N THR A 640 -2.06 0.60 -16.37
CA THR A 640 -1.19 1.75 -16.16
C THR A 640 -0.04 1.68 -17.15
N TRP A 641 0.15 2.78 -17.87
CA TRP A 641 1.41 3.07 -18.54
C TRP A 641 2.09 4.20 -17.78
N SER A 642 3.30 3.99 -17.33
CA SER A 642 4.07 5.03 -16.63
C SER A 642 5.56 4.85 -16.81
N GLN A 643 6.30 5.95 -16.68
CA GLN A 643 7.75 5.97 -16.62
C GLN A 643 8.19 6.80 -15.42
N THR A 644 9.22 6.31 -14.73
CA THR A 644 9.78 6.94 -13.55
C THR A 644 11.28 7.05 -13.68
N PHE A 645 11.78 8.26 -13.47
CA PHE A 645 13.19 8.59 -13.53
C PHE A 645 13.61 9.28 -12.23
N TYR A 646 14.76 8.87 -11.72
CA TYR A 646 15.40 9.50 -10.57
C TYR A 646 16.87 9.78 -10.85
N ASN A 647 17.33 10.93 -10.37
CA ASN A 647 18.72 11.26 -10.21
C ASN A 647 19.05 11.12 -8.72
N SER A 648 19.17 9.87 -8.25
CA SER A 648 19.20 9.54 -6.81
C SER A 648 20.57 9.04 -6.34
N ASN A 649 21.52 8.85 -7.25
CA ASN A 649 22.76 8.18 -6.89
C ASN A 649 23.96 9.08 -7.14
N ILE A 650 24.41 9.70 -6.07
CA ILE A 650 25.77 10.20 -5.99
C ILE A 650 26.62 8.99 -5.61
N TYR A 651 27.07 8.24 -6.60
CA TYR A 651 27.92 7.07 -6.35
C TYR A 651 29.28 7.49 -5.82
N ARG A 652 29.70 6.90 -4.70
CA ARG A 652 31.12 6.61 -4.54
C ARG A 652 31.44 5.57 -5.60
N VAL A 653 32.28 5.91 -6.54
CA VAL A 653 32.89 4.93 -7.40
C VAL A 653 33.91 4.19 -6.54
N TYR A 654 33.49 3.15 -5.81
CA TYR A 654 34.37 2.16 -5.19
C TYR A 654 34.49 0.98 -6.14
N ASP A 655 35.01 1.25 -7.31
CA ASP A 655 35.57 0.19 -8.14
C ASP A 655 37.07 0.14 -7.87
N GLY A 656 37.70 -1.01 -7.93
CA GLY A 656 39.14 -1.15 -7.90
C GLY A 656 39.85 -0.18 -8.87
N ASP A 657 39.15 0.19 -9.94
CA ASP A 657 39.58 1.20 -10.92
C ASP A 657 39.57 2.64 -10.39
N THR A 658 38.90 2.96 -9.29
CA THR A 658 38.83 4.35 -8.76
C THR A 658 40.16 4.83 -8.18
N PHE A 659 41.01 3.94 -7.78
CA PHE A 659 42.35 4.29 -7.39
C PHE A 659 43.20 4.74 -8.58
N GLN A 660 42.80 4.49 -9.81
CA GLN A 660 43.47 4.92 -11.01
C GLN A 660 43.13 6.34 -11.43
N TYR A 661 42.00 6.93 -10.92
CA TYR A 661 41.59 8.27 -11.30
C TYR A 661 42.22 9.36 -10.40
N SER A 662 42.71 10.42 -11.01
CA SER A 662 43.16 11.60 -10.31
C SER A 662 42.00 12.28 -9.53
N ALA A 663 42.36 13.14 -8.55
CA ALA A 663 41.33 13.87 -7.80
C ALA A 663 40.40 14.74 -8.69
N VAL A 664 40.97 15.26 -9.80
CA VAL A 664 40.22 16.07 -10.78
C VAL A 664 39.23 15.20 -11.58
N GLU A 665 39.68 14.03 -12.01
CA GLU A 665 38.80 13.09 -12.72
C GLU A 665 37.67 12.57 -11.83
N ARG A 666 37.93 12.33 -10.54
CA ARG A 666 36.90 11.96 -9.56
C ARG A 666 35.91 13.08 -9.34
N GLN A 667 36.35 14.34 -9.35
CA GLN A 667 35.44 15.49 -9.28
C GLN A 667 34.58 15.61 -10.54
N VAL A 668 35.17 15.42 -11.71
CA VAL A 668 34.44 15.38 -12.98
C VAL A 668 33.44 14.24 -13.02
N ILE A 669 33.81 13.06 -12.52
CA ILE A 669 32.90 11.92 -12.41
C ILE A 669 31.75 12.25 -11.45
N ALA A 670 32.03 12.84 -10.29
CA ALA A 670 31.00 13.23 -9.32
C ALA A 670 30.07 14.34 -9.87
N GLU A 671 30.62 15.33 -10.56
CA GLU A 671 29.84 16.37 -11.25
C GLU A 671 29.02 15.78 -12.40
N TYR A 672 29.54 14.84 -13.13
CA TYR A 672 28.82 14.14 -14.18
C TYR A 672 27.63 13.34 -13.60
N TYR A 673 27.81 12.64 -12.51
CA TYR A 673 26.73 11.94 -11.80
C TYR A 673 25.68 12.90 -11.23
N ASN A 674 26.11 14.05 -10.71
CA ASN A 674 25.20 15.06 -10.17
C ASN A 674 24.40 15.81 -11.23
N ASN A 675 25.01 16.03 -12.42
CA ASN A 675 24.42 16.89 -13.45
C ASN A 675 23.80 16.13 -14.61
N SER A 676 24.03 14.82 -14.73
CA SER A 676 23.98 14.34 -16.10
C SER A 676 22.89 13.39 -16.47
N LYS A 677 22.23 12.65 -15.69
CA LYS A 677 21.19 11.78 -16.29
C LYS A 677 20.24 11.22 -15.26
N GLU A 678 19.01 11.64 -15.39
CA GLU A 678 17.86 10.92 -14.89
C GLU A 678 17.91 9.48 -15.42
N GLN A 679 17.98 8.52 -14.51
CA GLN A 679 17.96 7.11 -14.83
C GLN A 679 16.59 6.53 -14.53
N LEU A 680 16.17 5.51 -15.25
CA LEU A 680 15.00 4.75 -14.87
C LEU A 680 15.16 4.27 -13.40
N ALA A 681 14.15 4.54 -12.60
CA ALA A 681 14.12 4.04 -11.23
C ALA A 681 14.20 2.52 -11.22
N THR A 682 14.94 1.94 -10.27
CA THR A 682 15.12 0.47 -10.15
C THR A 682 13.80 -0.26 -9.94
N TRP A 683 12.75 0.44 -9.55
CA TRP A 683 11.39 -0.09 -9.37
C TRP A 683 10.43 0.29 -10.51
N ASP A 684 10.90 0.93 -11.59
CA ASP A 684 10.04 1.30 -12.72
C ASP A 684 9.46 0.07 -13.42
N ARG A 685 8.16 0.10 -13.68
CA ARG A 685 7.44 -0.88 -14.50
C ARG A 685 6.55 -0.16 -15.47
N THR A 686 7.00 -0.01 -16.70
CA THR A 686 6.36 0.82 -17.72
C THR A 686 4.91 0.42 -18.02
N HIS A 687 4.62 -0.88 -18.02
CA HIS A 687 3.27 -1.40 -18.24
C HIS A 687 2.85 -2.28 -17.07
N VAL A 688 1.70 -1.97 -16.49
CA VAL A 688 1.06 -2.77 -15.44
C VAL A 688 -0.39 -3.00 -15.85
N ALA A 689 -0.80 -4.26 -15.95
CA ALA A 689 -2.18 -4.62 -16.27
C ALA A 689 -2.69 -5.69 -15.30
N ASN A 690 -3.94 -5.54 -14.85
CA ASN A 690 -4.62 -6.56 -14.07
C ASN A 690 -6.02 -6.79 -14.62
N VAL A 691 -6.44 -8.05 -14.65
CA VAL A 691 -7.80 -8.49 -14.96
C VAL A 691 -8.29 -9.29 -13.77
N ILE A 692 -9.33 -8.81 -13.13
CA ILE A 692 -9.97 -9.47 -11.99
C ILE A 692 -11.36 -9.91 -12.41
N TYR A 693 -11.70 -11.14 -12.13
CA TYR A 693 -13.00 -11.73 -12.42
C TYR A 693 -13.46 -12.57 -11.23
N GLY A 694 -14.68 -12.34 -10.79
CA GLY A 694 -15.37 -13.13 -9.78
C GLY A 694 -16.75 -13.53 -10.26
N TRP A 695 -17.11 -14.79 -10.11
CA TRP A 695 -18.40 -15.33 -10.52
C TRP A 695 -19.00 -16.21 -9.44
N ARG A 696 -20.17 -15.85 -8.96
CA ARG A 696 -20.97 -16.65 -8.05
C ARG A 696 -21.75 -17.69 -8.87
N ILE A 697 -21.21 -18.92 -8.96
CA ILE A 697 -21.79 -20.02 -9.74
C ILE A 697 -23.20 -20.35 -9.22
N ASN A 698 -23.33 -20.47 -7.93
CA ASN A 698 -24.60 -20.70 -7.22
C ASN A 698 -24.51 -20.15 -5.78
N GLU A 699 -25.40 -20.57 -4.88
CA GLU A 699 -25.40 -20.10 -3.48
C GLU A 699 -24.19 -20.60 -2.68
N ASP A 700 -23.67 -21.78 -3.06
CA ASP A 700 -22.62 -22.49 -2.35
C ASP A 700 -21.23 -22.27 -2.95
N TYR A 701 -21.12 -21.91 -4.24
CA TYR A 701 -19.83 -21.85 -4.92
C TYR A 701 -19.59 -20.51 -5.60
N GLN A 702 -18.36 -19.99 -5.41
CA GLN A 702 -17.82 -18.84 -6.11
C GLN A 702 -16.46 -19.18 -6.73
N LEU A 703 -16.26 -18.83 -8.00
CA LEU A 703 -14.98 -18.94 -8.70
C LEU A 703 -14.43 -17.53 -8.93
N GLY A 704 -13.14 -17.35 -8.65
CA GLY A 704 -12.44 -16.13 -8.92
C GLY A 704 -11.17 -16.36 -9.76
N GLY A 705 -10.83 -15.38 -10.60
CA GLY A 705 -9.60 -15.33 -11.38
C GLY A 705 -8.92 -13.98 -11.30
N ARG A 706 -7.60 -13.96 -11.19
CA ARG A 706 -6.76 -12.77 -11.32
C ARG A 706 -5.64 -13.05 -12.31
N TRP A 707 -5.55 -12.25 -13.35
CA TRP A 707 -4.40 -12.22 -14.23
C TRP A 707 -3.68 -10.89 -14.07
N SER A 708 -2.35 -10.97 -13.89
CA SER A 708 -1.50 -9.79 -13.74
C SER A 708 -0.35 -9.85 -14.73
N TYR A 709 -0.02 -8.69 -15.31
CA TYR A 709 1.12 -8.48 -16.20
C TYR A 709 1.87 -7.23 -15.77
N LEU A 710 3.19 -7.32 -15.66
CA LEU A 710 4.07 -6.21 -15.34
C LEU A 710 5.33 -6.28 -16.21
N THR A 711 5.73 -5.18 -16.83
CA THR A 711 7.06 -5.05 -17.42
C THR A 711 8.11 -5.30 -16.34
N SER A 712 9.19 -6.00 -16.67
CA SER A 712 10.29 -6.23 -15.72
C SER A 712 10.90 -4.90 -15.25
N VAL A 713 11.44 -4.89 -14.03
CA VAL A 713 12.20 -3.75 -13.51
C VAL A 713 13.49 -3.58 -14.30
N PRO A 714 14.00 -2.35 -14.45
CA PRO A 714 15.31 -2.11 -15.01
C PRO A 714 16.41 -2.52 -14.00
N TYR A 715 17.51 -3.03 -14.49
CA TYR A 715 18.65 -3.42 -13.68
C TYR A 715 19.99 -3.04 -14.32
N GLN A 716 21.03 -3.00 -13.50
CA GLN A 716 22.41 -2.83 -13.97
C GLN A 716 22.95 -4.19 -14.44
N ARG A 717 23.58 -4.19 -15.60
CA ARG A 717 24.18 -5.41 -16.14
C ARG A 717 25.49 -5.75 -15.42
N VAL A 718 25.72 -7.03 -15.15
CA VAL A 718 27.03 -7.53 -14.79
C VAL A 718 27.93 -7.56 -16.05
N ILE A 719 29.03 -6.85 -16.04
CA ILE A 719 29.96 -6.69 -17.19
C ILE A 719 31.28 -7.38 -16.99
N GLY A 720 31.54 -7.94 -15.83
CA GLY A 720 32.77 -8.62 -15.50
C GLY A 720 32.87 -8.98 -14.03
N ASP A 721 34.07 -9.43 -13.62
CA ASP A 721 34.51 -9.37 -12.23
C ASP A 721 35.54 -8.23 -12.06
N ASP A 722 35.77 -7.82 -10.82
CA ASP A 722 36.75 -6.76 -10.51
C ASP A 722 38.18 -7.32 -10.24
N GLY A 723 38.37 -8.64 -10.49
CA GLY A 723 39.61 -9.35 -10.17
C GLY A 723 39.82 -9.63 -8.69
N GLY A 724 38.93 -9.13 -7.83
CA GLY A 724 38.96 -9.38 -6.40
C GLY A 724 38.40 -10.76 -6.07
N GLN A 725 39.11 -11.50 -5.22
CA GLN A 725 38.68 -12.79 -4.72
C GLN A 725 38.68 -12.77 -3.20
N PHE A 726 37.72 -13.43 -2.58
CA PHE A 726 37.78 -13.77 -1.17
C PHE A 726 37.46 -15.25 -0.96
N SER A 727 38.15 -15.84 -0.02
CA SER A 727 37.91 -17.24 0.34
C SER A 727 37.18 -17.31 1.66
N ASN A 728 36.09 -18.05 1.72
CA ASN A 728 35.38 -18.32 2.96
C ASN A 728 36.24 -19.28 3.82
N PRO A 729 36.73 -18.86 5.00
CA PRO A 729 37.56 -19.69 5.85
C PRO A 729 36.84 -20.90 6.45
N ALA A 730 35.52 -20.90 6.45
CA ALA A 730 34.73 -22.02 6.98
C ALA A 730 34.71 -23.23 6.04
N ASN A 731 34.81 -23.01 4.72
CA ASN A 731 34.69 -24.08 3.72
C ASN A 731 35.71 -24.02 2.59
N GLY A 732 36.62 -23.02 2.58
CA GLY A 732 37.67 -22.85 1.56
C GLY A 732 37.14 -22.41 0.18
N GLN A 733 35.87 -22.13 0.02
CA GLN A 733 35.28 -21.70 -1.25
C GLN A 733 35.74 -20.29 -1.60
N THR A 734 36.14 -20.10 -2.87
CA THR A 734 36.55 -18.79 -3.41
C THR A 734 35.36 -18.15 -4.10
N PHE A 735 35.14 -16.86 -3.82
CA PHE A 735 34.09 -16.03 -4.44
C PHE A 735 34.75 -14.88 -5.21
N TRP A 736 34.08 -14.46 -6.28
CA TRP A 736 34.50 -13.38 -7.16
C TRP A 736 33.53 -12.19 -7.01
N ASN A 737 34.06 -10.97 -6.97
CA ASN A 737 33.22 -9.79 -6.90
C ASN A 737 32.64 -9.44 -8.28
N ALA A 738 31.37 -9.17 -8.34
CA ALA A 738 30.70 -8.73 -9.56
C ALA A 738 31.10 -7.29 -9.93
N ARG A 739 31.41 -7.05 -11.19
CA ARG A 739 31.54 -5.72 -11.76
C ARG A 739 30.27 -5.35 -12.54
N TYR A 740 29.63 -4.26 -12.15
CA TYR A 740 28.40 -3.79 -12.77
C TYR A 740 28.63 -2.66 -13.78
N SER A 741 27.68 -2.40 -14.67
CA SER A 741 27.71 -1.32 -15.67
C SER A 741 27.44 0.05 -15.04
N ASN A 742 28.26 0.45 -14.08
CA ASN A 742 28.15 1.74 -13.38
C ASN A 742 29.21 2.76 -13.83
N ASN A 743 29.99 2.46 -14.85
CA ASN A 743 30.93 3.42 -15.42
C ASN A 743 30.21 4.46 -16.31
N PRO A 744 30.22 5.75 -15.93
CA PRO A 744 29.50 6.82 -16.64
C PRO A 744 29.99 7.06 -18.06
N TYR A 745 31.21 6.61 -18.39
CA TYR A 745 31.82 6.76 -19.72
C TYR A 745 31.42 5.66 -20.69
N THR A 746 30.70 4.62 -20.24
CA THR A 746 30.25 3.54 -21.12
C THR A 746 28.84 3.77 -21.62
N ALA A 747 28.52 3.28 -22.82
CA ALA A 747 27.19 3.33 -23.38
C ALA A 747 26.14 2.50 -22.57
N GLU A 748 26.59 1.63 -21.68
CA GLU A 748 25.76 0.75 -20.85
C GLU A 748 25.59 1.27 -19.42
N PHE A 749 25.85 2.56 -19.20
CA PHE A 749 25.72 3.16 -17.89
C PHE A 749 24.29 3.11 -17.35
N GLY A 750 24.16 2.75 -16.07
CA GLY A 750 22.91 2.78 -15.32
C GLY A 750 21.96 1.59 -15.58
N ASN A 751 20.68 1.81 -15.25
CA ASN A 751 19.63 0.80 -15.35
C ASN A 751 19.12 0.71 -16.81
N THR A 752 19.91 0.14 -17.70
CA THR A 752 19.65 0.13 -19.14
C THR A 752 18.96 -1.12 -19.64
N LYS A 753 18.96 -2.20 -18.87
CA LYS A 753 18.36 -3.49 -19.25
C LYS A 753 17.12 -3.80 -18.42
N ARG A 754 16.22 -4.57 -19.04
CA ARG A 754 15.06 -5.16 -18.37
C ARG A 754 15.11 -6.67 -18.54
N GLY A 755 14.68 -7.41 -17.52
CA GLY A 755 14.51 -8.85 -17.57
C GLY A 755 13.28 -9.28 -18.36
N ALA A 756 12.88 -10.52 -18.21
CA ALA A 756 11.63 -11.03 -18.77
C ALA A 756 10.43 -10.42 -18.05
N ASP A 757 9.37 -10.09 -18.81
CA ASP A 757 8.16 -9.55 -18.23
C ASP A 757 7.51 -10.56 -17.29
N TYR A 758 6.99 -10.01 -16.20
CA TYR A 758 6.26 -10.77 -15.20
C TYR A 758 4.80 -10.93 -15.60
N HIS A 759 4.27 -12.14 -15.55
CA HIS A 759 2.83 -12.37 -15.59
C HIS A 759 2.44 -13.66 -14.87
N ARG A 760 1.25 -13.69 -14.31
CA ARG A 760 0.70 -14.86 -13.64
C ARG A 760 -0.82 -14.90 -13.71
N LEU A 761 -1.38 -16.08 -13.60
CA LEU A 761 -2.81 -16.33 -13.41
C LEU A 761 -3.01 -17.00 -12.04
N ASP A 762 -3.86 -16.41 -11.23
CA ASP A 762 -4.28 -16.93 -9.92
C ASP A 762 -5.76 -17.31 -10.00
N ILE A 763 -6.13 -18.44 -9.38
CA ILE A 763 -7.51 -18.93 -9.34
C ILE A 763 -7.87 -19.24 -7.89
N ARG A 764 -9.09 -18.88 -7.49
CA ARG A 764 -9.65 -19.19 -6.18
C ARG A 764 -11.05 -19.81 -6.33
N LEU A 765 -11.28 -20.91 -5.62
CA LEU A 765 -12.59 -21.54 -5.47
C LEU A 765 -13.02 -21.44 -4.02
N ASP A 766 -14.20 -20.88 -3.78
CA ASP A 766 -14.84 -20.80 -2.47
C ASP A 766 -16.08 -21.69 -2.45
N LYS A 767 -16.27 -22.42 -1.34
CA LYS A 767 -17.46 -23.23 -1.03
C LYS A 767 -18.09 -22.75 0.27
N PHE A 768 -19.34 -22.31 0.24
CA PHE A 768 -20.08 -21.81 1.37
C PHE A 768 -21.03 -22.88 1.93
N GLU A 769 -21.05 -23.03 3.23
CA GLU A 769 -21.99 -23.87 3.97
C GLU A 769 -22.72 -22.98 4.98
N ASN A 770 -24.02 -22.82 4.81
CA ASN A 770 -24.84 -21.95 5.63
C ASN A 770 -25.43 -22.72 6.80
N TYR A 771 -25.36 -22.14 8.00
CA TYR A 771 -25.89 -22.66 9.26
C TYR A 771 -26.78 -21.61 9.93
N SER A 772 -27.57 -22.04 10.94
CA SER A 772 -28.43 -21.12 11.69
C SER A 772 -27.68 -20.03 12.47
N TRP A 773 -26.42 -20.26 12.79
CA TRP A 773 -25.54 -19.33 13.51
C TRP A 773 -24.66 -18.47 12.58
N GLY A 774 -24.57 -18.78 11.28
CA GLY A 774 -23.71 -18.08 10.33
C GLY A 774 -23.34 -18.95 9.13
N TYR A 775 -22.12 -18.85 8.64
CA TYR A 775 -21.64 -19.67 7.54
C TYR A 775 -20.17 -20.08 7.71
N ILE A 776 -19.78 -21.18 7.07
CA ILE A 776 -18.40 -21.58 6.85
C ILE A 776 -18.07 -21.43 5.37
N ASN A 777 -16.95 -20.83 5.05
CA ASN A 777 -16.35 -20.75 3.74
C ASN A 777 -15.08 -21.59 3.68
N TRP A 778 -15.08 -22.64 2.89
CA TRP A 778 -13.89 -23.42 2.53
C TRP A 778 -13.32 -22.85 1.25
N TYR A 779 -12.01 -22.63 1.18
CA TYR A 779 -11.40 -22.13 -0.03
C TYR A 779 -10.11 -22.85 -0.40
N LEU A 780 -9.89 -22.91 -1.71
CA LEU A 780 -8.62 -23.29 -2.34
C LEU A 780 -8.21 -22.18 -3.28
N GLU A 781 -7.01 -21.69 -3.09
CA GLU A 781 -6.39 -20.68 -3.92
C GLU A 781 -5.08 -21.21 -4.51
N ILE A 782 -4.90 -21.07 -5.82
CA ILE A 782 -3.70 -21.48 -6.55
C ILE A 782 -3.14 -20.24 -7.23
N VAL A 783 -1.91 -19.91 -6.90
CA VAL A 783 -1.17 -18.77 -7.45
C VAL A 783 -0.23 -19.27 -8.55
N ASN A 784 -0.20 -18.54 -9.67
CA ASN A 784 0.64 -18.87 -10.83
C ASN A 784 0.30 -20.26 -11.43
N VAL A 785 -0.96 -20.47 -11.77
CA VAL A 785 -1.54 -21.76 -12.24
C VAL A 785 -0.74 -22.38 -13.39
N TYR A 786 -0.18 -21.58 -14.29
CA TYR A 786 0.61 -22.07 -15.44
C TYR A 786 2.12 -22.14 -15.18
N LEU A 787 2.55 -22.01 -13.91
CA LEU A 787 3.93 -22.29 -13.45
C LEU A 787 5.01 -21.46 -14.16
N ARG A 788 4.71 -20.22 -14.55
CA ARG A 788 5.71 -19.37 -15.19
C ARG A 788 6.85 -19.05 -14.22
N LYS A 789 8.09 -19.22 -14.68
CA LYS A 789 9.28 -18.70 -14.02
C LYS A 789 9.35 -17.19 -14.23
N ASN A 790 8.94 -16.43 -13.22
CA ASN A 790 9.06 -14.98 -13.21
C ASN A 790 10.39 -14.56 -12.59
N THR A 791 11.09 -13.59 -13.19
CA THR A 791 12.43 -13.14 -12.75
C THR A 791 12.45 -11.63 -12.67
N ASN A 792 13.23 -11.06 -11.73
CA ASN A 792 13.39 -9.61 -11.51
C ASN A 792 14.68 -9.02 -12.06
N GLY A 793 15.41 -9.73 -12.90
CA GLY A 793 16.70 -9.29 -13.41
C GLY A 793 17.71 -10.43 -13.42
N GLU A 794 18.98 -10.10 -13.32
CA GLU A 794 20.09 -11.06 -13.29
C GLU A 794 20.86 -10.91 -11.99
N SER A 795 21.28 -12.02 -11.40
CA SER A 795 22.28 -12.09 -10.34
C SER A 795 23.61 -12.62 -10.91
N PHE A 796 24.70 -12.37 -10.21
CA PHE A 796 26.02 -12.87 -10.58
C PHE A 796 26.31 -14.15 -9.82
N ASP A 797 26.63 -15.23 -10.57
CA ASP A 797 27.20 -16.44 -9.97
C ASP A 797 28.67 -16.16 -9.61
N ASN A 798 28.90 -15.80 -8.37
CA ASN A 798 30.23 -15.43 -7.86
C ASN A 798 31.11 -16.62 -7.46
N SER A 799 30.63 -17.85 -7.64
CA SER A 799 31.41 -19.07 -7.38
C SER A 799 32.52 -19.35 -8.40
N ARG A 800 32.50 -18.62 -9.50
CA ARG A 800 33.46 -18.77 -10.64
C ARG A 800 33.78 -17.41 -11.26
N PRO A 801 34.97 -17.30 -11.94
CA PRO A 801 35.36 -16.09 -12.65
C PRO A 801 34.31 -15.73 -13.71
N PHE A 802 34.24 -14.45 -14.06
CA PHE A 802 33.30 -13.97 -15.05
C PHE A 802 33.48 -14.69 -16.40
N SER A 803 32.38 -15.20 -16.90
CA SER A 803 32.24 -15.67 -18.27
C SER A 803 30.88 -15.22 -18.80
N GLY A 804 30.65 -15.16 -20.08
CA GLY A 804 29.35 -14.73 -20.64
C GLY A 804 28.13 -15.53 -20.19
N THR A 805 28.30 -16.59 -19.40
CA THR A 805 27.24 -17.44 -18.85
C THR A 805 27.02 -17.25 -17.33
N ASN A 806 27.78 -16.39 -16.65
CA ASN A 806 27.64 -16.19 -15.20
C ASN A 806 26.39 -15.43 -14.75
N PRO A 807 25.84 -14.47 -15.54
CA PRO A 807 24.59 -13.88 -15.17
C PRO A 807 23.48 -14.92 -15.14
N VAL A 808 22.82 -15.07 -14.02
CA VAL A 808 21.69 -15.99 -13.81
C VAL A 808 20.42 -15.19 -13.50
N PRO A 809 19.24 -15.60 -14.01
CA PRO A 809 17.99 -14.90 -13.69
C PRO A 809 17.68 -14.99 -12.19
N SER A 810 17.45 -13.86 -11.53
CA SER A 810 16.98 -13.82 -10.15
C SER A 810 15.48 -14.11 -10.07
N GLN A 811 15.08 -14.93 -9.12
CA GLN A 811 13.69 -15.37 -8.97
C GLN A 811 12.82 -14.35 -8.24
N THR A 812 11.52 -14.39 -8.51
CA THR A 812 10.50 -13.54 -7.85
C THR A 812 9.50 -14.36 -7.08
N PHE A 813 8.80 -13.68 -6.15
CA PHE A 813 7.69 -14.27 -5.40
C PHE A 813 6.59 -14.83 -6.33
N GLY A 814 6.03 -15.96 -5.94
CA GLY A 814 4.94 -16.63 -6.67
C GLY A 814 5.38 -17.88 -7.44
N THR A 815 6.68 -18.18 -7.44
CA THR A 815 7.19 -19.49 -7.89
C THR A 815 8.04 -20.10 -6.77
N LEU A 816 7.67 -21.28 -6.32
CA LEU A 816 8.52 -22.10 -5.45
C LEU A 816 9.31 -23.05 -6.35
N GLU A 817 10.61 -22.87 -6.44
CA GLU A 817 11.49 -23.78 -7.18
C GLU A 817 12.11 -24.78 -6.22
N LEU A 818 11.85 -26.06 -6.46
CA LEU A 818 12.47 -27.14 -5.73
C LEU A 818 13.97 -27.27 -6.07
N PRO A 819 14.78 -27.93 -5.24
CA PRO A 819 16.21 -28.12 -5.48
C PRO A 819 16.55 -28.74 -6.86
N ASN A 820 15.63 -29.50 -7.44
CA ASN A 820 15.75 -30.09 -8.77
C ASN A 820 15.31 -29.16 -9.91
N ARG A 821 15.14 -27.85 -9.65
CA ARG A 821 14.61 -26.82 -10.59
C ARG A 821 13.17 -27.04 -11.06
N THR A 822 12.38 -27.89 -10.39
CA THR A 822 10.96 -28.04 -10.66
C THR A 822 10.20 -26.89 -10.02
N VAL A 823 9.38 -26.16 -10.78
CA VAL A 823 8.48 -25.10 -10.28
C VAL A 823 7.19 -25.74 -9.83
N ILE A 824 6.77 -25.44 -8.62
CA ILE A 824 5.46 -25.85 -8.11
C ILE A 824 4.57 -24.62 -7.90
N PRO A 825 3.24 -24.75 -8.07
CA PRO A 825 2.34 -23.64 -7.81
C PRO A 825 2.30 -23.38 -6.32
N PHE A 826 2.16 -22.11 -6.00
CA PHE A 826 1.96 -21.71 -4.62
C PHE A 826 0.46 -21.79 -4.32
N PHE A 827 0.06 -22.53 -3.28
CA PHE A 827 -1.33 -22.74 -2.96
C PHE A 827 -1.66 -22.36 -1.52
N ASN A 828 -2.90 -21.96 -1.29
CA ASN A 828 -3.44 -21.70 0.03
C ASN A 828 -4.78 -22.41 0.18
N ILE A 829 -4.89 -23.21 1.22
CA ILE A 829 -6.14 -23.86 1.61
C ILE A 829 -6.53 -23.32 2.97
N GLY A 830 -7.78 -23.03 3.16
CA GLY A 830 -8.24 -22.54 4.44
C GLY A 830 -9.75 -22.65 4.63
N MET A 831 -10.15 -22.32 5.84
CA MET A 831 -11.53 -22.26 6.30
C MET A 831 -11.77 -20.94 7.02
N GLU A 832 -12.89 -20.30 6.72
CA GLU A 832 -13.37 -19.08 7.39
C GLU A 832 -14.77 -19.36 7.97
N ALA A 833 -14.96 -19.17 9.27
CA ALA A 833 -16.25 -19.24 9.93
C ALA A 833 -16.71 -17.81 10.32
N HIS A 834 -17.93 -17.43 9.97
CA HIS A 834 -18.53 -16.14 10.33
C HIS A 834 -19.85 -16.35 11.08
N PHE A 835 -20.06 -15.63 12.20
CA PHE A 835 -21.24 -15.74 13.04
C PHE A 835 -21.71 -14.40 13.60
#